data_ee5f4f08e64880eee366b32b5fd79bfe
#
_entry.id   ee5f4f08e64880eee366b32b5fd79bfe
#
_cell.length_a   1.000
_cell.length_b   1.000
_cell.length_c   1.000
_cell.angle_alpha   90.00
_cell.angle_beta   90.00
_cell.angle_gamma   90.00
#
_symmetry.space_group_name_H-M   'P 1'
#
loop_
_entity.id
_entity.type
_entity.pdbx_description
1 polymer ?
#
loop_
_entity_poly.entity_id
_entity_poly.type
_entity_poly.pdbx_seq_one_letter_code
_entity_poly.pdbx_strand_id
1 'polypeptide(L)'
;MIRHIPILKRNTRTIRIAGVFMAVTMLCLSGNSLAWMAQSGAAPFINARSAVYDESSRRVIIKGQNFSRQAAVSISTQAGPLAGANIKIKGTKKIYVSNVNPADIADGLDVVVTNPDGGSSGLIHLSVALAVDPGKLTADDVRTVIAQAVTQAEASGLKVTVAVTDKEGNVLGVFKMKGARDDITIGIGTACAERGNFNPPFDCGLEGLRVAPSTVDRVDGAVLAAISKAGTASVLSTAGGAFTPRIANFLLQEHIPPGIKGAPSGPLFGVQFSQLLCSDVNPSLPLGLAADPGGIPLYKNGQPVGGVGVEGDGKYGLANRREERQDKPVEELIALAGGKGFEPSPPIVDTLFPGGLRLPYANQQVPSSLQAKSFGSLNGEIVEPFVIRDTPASKFKIVTIGDGIQVRMKVDIPIKGSPTAGGLTAGDVERILVQAVKQALITRAVIHQPVGSHIEVSVGVVDQNGVVLGAVSTTDAPISSFDIAVQKARSAAFVSNSQAGAILRSASGGMFLPNRPFAKYAAAAAGEGLNLDGSVAISGRGLIFLSRPFLPDGIDETKNGPFSNPIEDNSAFNTGLQLDLVITQLLATAVAYVDPTSPTAGKIMQGNCTPDVRGVENGIQVRQASVPLYKNGKLVGGIGCSGDGDQQEDIVVGFGSAGFEAEPSIRSDRVFVRGDIRLPWLKYPRHPNLD
;
A
#
# COMPACT_ATOMS: atom_id res chain seq x y z
N MET A 1 -11.73 58.19 10.18
CA MET A 1 -10.39 58.82 9.95
C MET A 1 -9.62 57.90 9.01
N ILE A 2 -9.60 58.30 7.74
CA ILE A 2 -8.98 57.54 6.65
C ILE A 2 -7.53 58.07 6.54
N ARG A 3 -6.54 57.20 6.57
CA ARG A 3 -5.16 57.58 6.20
C ARG A 3 -4.72 56.77 4.98
N HIS A 4 -4.44 57.52 3.91
CA HIS A 4 -3.85 57.09 2.64
C HIS A 4 -2.41 56.54 2.84
N ILE A 5 -2.12 55.47 2.10
CA ILE A 5 -0.75 54.98 1.83
C ILE A 5 -0.49 55.10 0.33
N PRO A 6 0.64 55.71 -0.12
CA PRO A 6 0.86 56.03 -1.52
C PRO A 6 1.40 54.84 -2.33
N ILE A 7 0.98 54.79 -3.58
CA ILE A 7 1.40 53.83 -4.61
C ILE A 7 2.78 54.27 -5.17
N LEU A 8 3.77 53.38 -5.01
CA LEU A 8 5.09 53.53 -5.68
C LEU A 8 5.03 52.98 -7.11
N LYS A 9 5.20 53.85 -8.10
CA LYS A 9 5.40 53.53 -9.52
C LYS A 9 6.78 52.88 -9.69
N ARG A 10 6.80 51.70 -10.29
CA ARG A 10 8.02 51.04 -10.77
C ARG A 10 8.28 51.39 -12.21
N ASN A 11 9.42 52.04 -12.46
CA ASN A 11 9.99 52.37 -13.79
C ASN A 11 10.48 51.10 -14.47
N THR A 12 10.02 50.88 -15.68
CA THR A 12 10.56 49.91 -16.64
C THR A 12 11.79 50.49 -17.33
N ARG A 13 12.96 49.92 -17.12
CA ARG A 13 14.15 50.17 -17.95
C ARG A 13 14.33 48.97 -18.91
N THR A 14 14.12 49.27 -20.17
CA THR A 14 14.45 48.41 -21.31
C THR A 14 15.95 48.40 -21.53
N ILE A 15 16.60 47.26 -21.47
CA ILE A 15 17.99 47.06 -21.87
C ILE A 15 17.96 46.37 -23.24
N ARG A 16 18.40 47.11 -24.28
CA ARG A 16 18.72 46.54 -25.60
C ARG A 16 20.13 45.97 -25.54
N ILE A 17 20.28 44.69 -25.84
CA ILE A 17 21.58 44.06 -26.12
C ILE A 17 21.71 43.93 -27.63
N ALA A 18 22.73 44.62 -28.17
CA ALA A 18 23.10 44.62 -29.58
C ALA A 18 23.78 43.28 -29.93
N GLY A 19 23.36 42.67 -31.02
CA GLY A 19 24.01 41.48 -31.57
C GLY A 19 25.32 41.87 -32.29
N VAL A 20 26.36 41.08 -32.05
CA VAL A 20 27.59 41.07 -32.83
C VAL A 20 27.58 39.83 -33.69
N PHE A 21 27.41 40.02 -35.01
CA PHE A 21 27.68 38.99 -36.01
C PHE A 21 29.19 38.96 -36.26
N MET A 22 29.83 37.85 -36.07
CA MET A 22 31.20 37.59 -36.50
C MET A 22 31.17 36.54 -37.62
N ALA A 23 31.35 36.99 -38.83
CA ALA A 23 31.60 36.18 -40.01
C ALA A 23 33.01 35.59 -39.93
N VAL A 24 33.17 34.27 -40.00
CA VAL A 24 34.47 33.63 -40.21
C VAL A 24 34.53 33.07 -41.63
N THR A 25 35.48 33.60 -42.33
CA THR A 25 35.84 33.35 -43.73
C THR A 25 36.38 31.92 -43.90
N MET A 26 35.90 31.26 -44.95
CA MET A 26 36.32 29.95 -45.42
C MET A 26 37.70 30.06 -46.09
N LEU A 27 38.68 29.32 -45.58
CA LEU A 27 39.93 29.03 -46.32
C LEU A 27 39.96 27.53 -46.60
N CYS A 28 39.83 27.18 -47.89
CA CYS A 28 40.11 25.85 -48.42
C CYS A 28 41.61 25.59 -48.41
N LEU A 29 42.05 24.54 -47.71
CA LEU A 29 43.32 23.86 -48.02
C LEU A 29 43.05 22.38 -48.15
N SER A 30 43.27 21.87 -49.34
CA SER A 30 43.25 20.50 -49.76
C SER A 30 44.37 19.68 -49.09
N GLY A 31 44.04 18.54 -48.55
CA GLY A 31 45.06 17.58 -48.10
C GLY A 31 44.45 16.42 -47.30
N ASN A 32 44.33 15.27 -47.92
CA ASN A 32 44.04 13.93 -47.43
C ASN A 32 44.14 13.73 -45.92
N SER A 33 42.97 13.48 -45.27
CA SER A 33 42.81 12.54 -44.14
C SER A 33 41.31 12.23 -43.92
N LEU A 34 40.78 11.44 -44.85
CA LEU A 34 39.56 10.65 -44.64
C LEU A 34 39.95 9.42 -43.81
N ALA A 35 39.96 9.54 -42.50
CA ALA A 35 39.81 8.44 -41.55
C ALA A 35 39.77 9.07 -40.14
N TRP A 36 38.57 9.16 -39.59
CA TRP A 36 38.21 9.17 -38.16
C TRP A 36 36.89 9.91 -37.97
N MET A 37 35.86 9.49 -38.72
CA MET A 37 34.50 9.45 -38.15
C MET A 37 34.24 8.00 -37.78
N ALA A 38 34.87 7.54 -36.69
CA ALA A 38 34.38 6.39 -35.99
C ALA A 38 32.96 6.76 -35.52
N GLN A 39 31.96 6.04 -35.99
CA GLN A 39 30.64 6.08 -35.42
C GLN A 39 30.83 5.96 -33.91
N SER A 40 30.54 6.99 -33.15
CA SER A 40 30.44 6.93 -31.70
C SER A 40 29.36 5.91 -31.42
N GLY A 41 29.76 4.72 -31.02
CA GLY A 41 28.83 3.65 -30.59
C GLY A 41 27.94 4.24 -29.50
N ALA A 42 26.66 3.87 -29.49
CA ALA A 42 25.76 4.34 -28.44
C ALA A 42 26.37 3.99 -27.06
N ALA A 43 26.38 4.95 -26.14
CA ALA A 43 26.94 4.75 -24.80
C ALA A 43 26.33 3.50 -24.11
N PRO A 44 27.10 2.78 -23.29
CA PRO A 44 26.58 1.66 -22.56
C PRO A 44 25.47 2.12 -21.62
N PHE A 45 24.40 1.36 -21.53
CA PHE A 45 23.25 1.66 -20.72
C PHE A 45 22.89 0.45 -19.86
N ILE A 46 22.72 0.64 -18.54
CA ILE A 46 22.27 -0.39 -17.62
C ILE A 46 20.75 -0.28 -17.51
N ASN A 47 20.04 -1.31 -18.00
CA ASN A 47 18.57 -1.30 -18.14
C ASN A 47 17.80 -1.44 -16.82
N ALA A 48 18.47 -1.95 -15.80
CA ALA A 48 17.83 -2.21 -14.52
C ALA A 48 18.60 -1.53 -13.42
N ARG A 49 17.91 -0.89 -12.52
CA ARG A 49 18.49 -0.43 -11.24
C ARG A 49 18.48 -1.54 -10.19
N SER A 50 18.03 -2.74 -10.55
CA SER A 50 18.15 -3.96 -9.77
C SER A 50 18.91 -5.03 -10.54
N ALA A 51 19.84 -5.68 -9.87
CA ALA A 51 20.50 -6.89 -10.34
C ALA A 51 19.95 -8.10 -9.59
N VAL A 52 19.97 -9.27 -10.22
CA VAL A 52 19.54 -10.52 -9.59
C VAL A 52 20.79 -11.30 -9.16
N TYR A 53 20.88 -11.65 -7.88
CA TYR A 53 21.85 -12.60 -7.38
C TYR A 53 21.31 -14.03 -7.50
N ASP A 54 22.06 -14.87 -8.17
CA ASP A 54 21.78 -16.31 -8.30
C ASP A 54 22.68 -17.06 -7.29
N GLU A 55 22.07 -17.52 -6.21
CA GLU A 55 22.75 -18.20 -5.11
C GLU A 55 23.40 -19.51 -5.55
N SER A 56 22.76 -20.26 -6.46
CA SER A 56 23.25 -21.53 -6.97
C SER A 56 24.58 -21.39 -7.70
N SER A 57 24.80 -20.27 -8.38
CA SER A 57 26.04 -19.95 -9.11
C SER A 57 26.88 -18.87 -8.42
N ARG A 58 26.49 -18.36 -7.24
CA ARG A 58 27.13 -17.25 -6.51
C ARG A 58 27.43 -16.07 -7.43
N ARG A 59 26.44 -15.62 -8.20
CA ARG A 59 26.63 -14.68 -9.30
C ARG A 59 25.55 -13.61 -9.36
N VAL A 60 25.97 -12.36 -9.55
CA VAL A 60 25.09 -11.25 -9.89
C VAL A 60 24.98 -11.10 -11.41
N ILE A 61 23.77 -10.90 -11.92
CA ILE A 61 23.50 -10.67 -13.35
C ILE A 61 23.02 -9.25 -13.53
N ILE A 62 23.82 -8.44 -14.22
CA ILE A 62 23.48 -7.05 -14.58
C ILE A 62 23.03 -7.04 -16.03
N LYS A 63 21.84 -6.51 -16.29
CA LYS A 63 21.28 -6.38 -17.63
C LYS A 63 21.45 -4.94 -18.15
N GLY A 64 21.71 -4.81 -19.46
CA GLY A 64 21.87 -3.50 -20.08
C GLY A 64 21.86 -3.59 -21.60
N GLN A 65 22.35 -2.55 -22.25
CA GLN A 65 22.49 -2.45 -23.71
C GLN A 65 23.81 -1.80 -24.06
N ASN A 66 24.26 -2.01 -25.31
CA ASN A 66 25.44 -1.40 -25.88
C ASN A 66 26.77 -1.70 -25.14
N PHE A 67 26.83 -2.79 -24.38
CA PHE A 67 28.08 -3.21 -23.75
C PHE A 67 29.07 -3.72 -24.79
N SER A 68 30.27 -3.16 -24.83
CA SER A 68 31.37 -3.74 -25.57
C SER A 68 31.94 -4.96 -24.82
N ARG A 69 32.39 -5.98 -25.54
CA ARG A 69 33.07 -7.14 -24.91
C ARG A 69 34.38 -6.74 -24.23
N GLN A 70 34.95 -5.59 -24.60
CA GLN A 70 36.18 -5.03 -24.06
C GLN A 70 35.92 -3.84 -23.12
N ALA A 71 34.66 -3.60 -22.72
CA ALA A 71 34.32 -2.52 -21.80
C ALA A 71 34.99 -2.75 -20.43
N ALA A 72 35.48 -1.68 -19.85
CA ALA A 72 35.90 -1.65 -18.47
C ALA A 72 34.64 -1.59 -17.57
N VAL A 73 34.56 -2.46 -16.58
CA VAL A 73 33.45 -2.51 -15.62
C VAL A 73 34.02 -2.32 -14.23
N SER A 74 33.65 -1.23 -13.57
CA SER A 74 33.96 -0.98 -12.16
C SER A 74 32.74 -1.32 -11.33
N ILE A 75 32.92 -2.10 -10.26
CA ILE A 75 31.88 -2.48 -9.32
C ILE A 75 32.40 -2.26 -7.91
N SER A 76 31.63 -1.51 -7.12
CA SER A 76 31.91 -1.25 -5.71
C SER A 76 30.65 -1.42 -4.86
N THR A 77 30.86 -1.54 -3.56
CA THR A 77 29.84 -1.52 -2.50
C THR A 77 30.11 -0.31 -1.60
N GLN A 78 29.27 -0.06 -0.61
CA GLN A 78 29.55 0.97 0.40
C GLN A 78 30.88 0.74 1.15
N ALA A 79 31.31 -0.51 1.26
CA ALA A 79 32.57 -0.88 1.89
C ALA A 79 33.80 -0.73 0.97
N GLY A 80 33.62 -0.39 -0.31
CA GLY A 80 34.69 -0.24 -1.30
C GLY A 80 34.57 -1.21 -2.49
N PRO A 81 35.63 -1.35 -3.30
CA PRO A 81 35.63 -2.24 -4.47
C PRO A 81 35.28 -3.68 -4.08
N LEU A 82 34.45 -4.35 -4.89
CA LEU A 82 34.06 -5.76 -4.64
C LEU A 82 35.26 -6.71 -4.84
N ALA A 83 35.84 -7.12 -3.74
CA ALA A 83 37.07 -7.92 -3.76
C ALA A 83 36.83 -9.35 -4.27
N GLY A 84 37.70 -9.87 -5.11
CA GLY A 84 37.69 -11.25 -5.59
C GLY A 84 36.57 -11.60 -6.58
N ALA A 85 35.77 -10.65 -6.98
CA ALA A 85 34.70 -10.85 -7.96
C ALA A 85 35.27 -11.05 -9.37
N ASN A 86 34.69 -11.98 -10.10
CA ASN A 86 35.05 -12.27 -11.50
C ASN A 86 33.98 -11.67 -12.43
N ILE A 87 34.34 -10.66 -13.22
CA ILE A 87 33.47 -9.92 -14.11
C ILE A 87 33.59 -10.44 -15.53
N LYS A 88 32.45 -10.82 -16.15
CA LYS A 88 32.41 -11.31 -17.54
C LYS A 88 31.24 -10.66 -18.30
N ILE A 89 31.56 -10.00 -19.40
CA ILE A 89 30.55 -9.42 -20.30
C ILE A 89 30.09 -10.50 -21.28
N LYS A 90 28.79 -10.75 -21.39
CA LYS A 90 28.19 -11.71 -22.32
C LYS A 90 27.32 -11.00 -23.36
N GLY A 91 27.90 -10.88 -24.57
CA GLY A 91 27.26 -10.13 -25.65
C GLY A 91 27.22 -8.64 -25.34
N THR A 92 26.20 -7.93 -25.85
CA THR A 92 26.02 -6.51 -25.69
C THR A 92 25.00 -6.13 -24.60
N LYS A 93 24.49 -7.14 -23.87
CA LYS A 93 23.32 -6.94 -23.00
C LYS A 93 23.45 -7.46 -21.57
N LYS A 94 24.50 -8.21 -21.23
CA LYS A 94 24.63 -8.82 -19.88
C LYS A 94 26.07 -8.75 -19.36
N ILE A 95 26.18 -8.43 -18.08
CA ILE A 95 27.42 -8.55 -17.28
C ILE A 95 27.13 -9.57 -16.18
N TYR A 96 28.04 -10.55 -16.05
CA TYR A 96 28.04 -11.51 -14.98
C TYR A 96 29.15 -11.17 -14.00
N VAL A 97 28.80 -11.05 -12.71
CA VAL A 97 29.72 -10.86 -11.61
C VAL A 97 29.67 -12.12 -10.77
N SER A 98 30.68 -12.97 -10.88
CA SER A 98 30.76 -14.28 -10.20
C SER A 98 31.66 -14.22 -8.98
N ASN A 99 31.54 -15.21 -8.12
CA ASN A 99 32.30 -15.31 -6.85
C ASN A 99 31.96 -14.15 -5.89
N VAL A 100 30.66 -13.85 -5.78
CA VAL A 100 30.12 -12.78 -4.92
C VAL A 100 29.60 -13.42 -3.64
N ASN A 101 29.95 -12.82 -2.48
CA ASN A 101 29.33 -13.19 -1.22
C ASN A 101 28.04 -12.33 -1.02
N PRO A 102 26.90 -12.93 -0.70
CA PRO A 102 25.64 -12.19 -0.46
C PRO A 102 25.78 -11.05 0.56
N ALA A 103 26.56 -11.27 1.61
CA ALA A 103 26.78 -10.25 2.64
C ALA A 103 27.47 -8.98 2.11
N ASP A 104 28.32 -9.12 1.08
CA ASP A 104 29.06 -7.99 0.53
C ASP A 104 28.23 -7.10 -0.38
N ILE A 105 27.05 -7.57 -0.80
CA ILE A 105 26.14 -6.89 -1.76
C ILE A 105 24.75 -6.59 -1.16
N ALA A 106 24.59 -6.77 0.14
CA ALA A 106 23.33 -6.52 0.83
C ALA A 106 22.83 -5.07 0.66
N ASP A 107 23.76 -4.11 0.61
CA ASP A 107 23.48 -2.69 0.42
C ASP A 107 23.46 -2.25 -1.06
N GLY A 108 23.51 -3.22 -1.98
CA GLY A 108 23.53 -2.97 -3.43
C GLY A 108 24.94 -2.87 -4.01
N LEU A 109 25.00 -2.55 -5.29
CA LEU A 109 26.23 -2.40 -6.07
C LEU A 109 26.26 -1.08 -6.82
N ASP A 110 27.35 -0.37 -6.74
CA ASP A 110 27.67 0.77 -7.60
C ASP A 110 28.41 0.28 -8.83
N VAL A 111 27.88 0.52 -10.00
CA VAL A 111 28.40 0.00 -11.27
C VAL A 111 28.64 1.12 -12.26
N VAL A 112 29.84 1.11 -12.87
CA VAL A 112 30.18 1.94 -14.03
C VAL A 112 30.67 1.03 -15.14
N VAL A 113 30.11 1.21 -16.34
CA VAL A 113 30.55 0.52 -17.56
C VAL A 113 31.11 1.56 -18.52
N THR A 114 32.34 1.40 -18.96
CA THR A 114 32.99 2.29 -19.95
C THR A 114 33.44 1.48 -21.14
N ASN A 115 32.89 1.78 -22.31
CA ASN A 115 33.29 1.16 -23.56
C ASN A 115 34.66 1.69 -24.03
N PRO A 116 35.41 0.98 -24.91
CA PRO A 116 36.67 1.43 -25.41
C PRO A 116 36.65 2.73 -26.21
N ASP A 117 35.46 3.13 -26.71
CA ASP A 117 35.23 4.39 -27.40
C ASP A 117 35.06 5.60 -26.44
N GLY A 118 35.15 5.36 -25.12
CA GLY A 118 34.98 6.37 -24.08
C GLY A 118 33.53 6.59 -23.65
N GLY A 119 32.53 5.95 -24.28
CA GLY A 119 31.15 5.99 -23.84
C GLY A 119 30.98 5.33 -22.47
N SER A 120 30.36 6.02 -21.51
CA SER A 120 30.16 5.54 -20.13
C SER A 120 28.68 5.50 -19.75
N SER A 121 28.30 4.49 -18.93
CA SER A 121 26.98 4.41 -18.33
C SER A 121 26.72 5.48 -17.24
N GLY A 122 27.76 6.17 -16.80
CA GLY A 122 27.73 6.87 -15.52
C GLY A 122 27.72 5.90 -14.34
N LEU A 123 27.75 6.45 -13.13
CA LEU A 123 27.60 5.66 -11.89
C LEU A 123 26.14 5.28 -11.71
N ILE A 124 25.86 3.99 -11.67
CA ILE A 124 24.52 3.43 -11.44
C ILE A 124 24.54 2.61 -10.16
N HIS A 125 23.75 2.98 -9.20
CA HIS A 125 23.47 2.16 -8.02
C HIS A 125 22.45 1.08 -8.37
N LEU A 126 22.80 -0.20 -8.18
CA LEU A 126 21.93 -1.34 -8.39
C LEU A 126 21.55 -1.93 -7.04
N SER A 127 20.28 -1.91 -6.71
CA SER A 127 19.75 -2.79 -5.66
C SER A 127 19.95 -4.23 -6.11
N VAL A 128 20.65 -5.03 -5.32
CA VAL A 128 20.78 -6.45 -5.62
C VAL A 128 19.64 -7.18 -4.92
N ALA A 129 18.65 -7.63 -5.69
CA ALA A 129 17.68 -8.58 -5.18
C ALA A 129 18.44 -9.89 -4.91
N LEU A 130 18.81 -10.10 -3.67
CA LEU A 130 19.20 -11.43 -3.22
C LEU A 130 17.96 -12.29 -3.43
N ALA A 131 18.07 -13.35 -4.23
CA ALA A 131 17.15 -14.48 -4.15
C ALA A 131 17.49 -15.25 -2.86
N VAL A 132 17.51 -14.54 -1.74
CA VAL A 132 17.51 -15.17 -0.42
C VAL A 132 16.12 -15.76 -0.32
N ASP A 133 16.00 -17.07 -0.21
CA ASP A 133 14.80 -17.65 0.40
C ASP A 133 14.65 -16.90 1.73
N PRO A 134 13.61 -16.08 1.92
CA PRO A 134 13.49 -15.23 3.13
C PRO A 134 13.52 -16.05 4.40
N GLY A 135 13.58 -17.40 4.26
CA GLY A 135 13.28 -18.29 5.34
C GLY A 135 11.78 -18.20 5.68
N LYS A 136 11.21 -19.30 6.07
CA LYS A 136 9.83 -19.35 6.56
C LYS A 136 9.85 -19.35 8.08
N LEU A 137 8.77 -18.86 8.70
CA LEU A 137 8.55 -19.14 10.11
C LEU A 137 8.21 -20.62 10.26
N THR A 138 8.98 -21.31 11.09
CA THR A 138 8.69 -22.68 11.51
C THR A 138 7.77 -22.69 12.71
N ALA A 139 7.14 -23.81 13.01
CA ALA A 139 6.33 -23.99 14.22
C ALA A 139 7.13 -23.69 15.50
N ASP A 140 8.45 -23.93 15.49
CA ASP A 140 9.32 -23.61 16.63
C ASP A 140 9.62 -22.11 16.74
N ASP A 141 9.75 -21.40 15.61
CA ASP A 141 9.80 -19.93 15.61
C ASP A 141 8.51 -19.36 16.21
N VAL A 142 7.34 -19.87 15.81
CA VAL A 142 6.04 -19.45 16.35
C VAL A 142 5.95 -19.68 17.86
N ARG A 143 6.38 -20.84 18.35
CA ARG A 143 6.45 -21.11 19.79
C ARG A 143 7.39 -20.15 20.51
N THR A 144 8.53 -19.83 19.90
CA THR A 144 9.52 -18.89 20.45
C THR A 144 8.92 -17.48 20.58
N VAL A 145 8.31 -16.96 19.51
CA VAL A 145 7.65 -15.65 19.49
C VAL A 145 6.57 -15.56 20.57
N ILE A 146 5.69 -16.57 20.67
CA ILE A 146 4.64 -16.62 21.69
C ILE A 146 5.25 -16.67 23.10
N ALA A 147 6.26 -17.50 23.33
CA ALA A 147 6.89 -17.65 24.64
C ALA A 147 7.55 -16.34 25.13
N GLN A 148 8.22 -15.63 24.23
CA GLN A 148 8.82 -14.32 24.50
C GLN A 148 7.74 -13.28 24.85
N ALA A 149 6.66 -13.19 24.05
CA ALA A 149 5.56 -12.27 24.28
C ALA A 149 4.86 -12.55 25.62
N VAL A 150 4.50 -13.79 25.89
CA VAL A 150 3.83 -14.18 27.15
C VAL A 150 4.72 -13.95 28.36
N THR A 151 6.03 -14.20 28.25
CA THR A 151 6.98 -13.90 29.35
C THR A 151 6.99 -12.42 29.67
N GLN A 152 7.02 -11.53 28.66
CA GLN A 152 6.93 -10.09 28.85
C GLN A 152 5.56 -9.67 29.41
N ALA A 153 4.48 -10.28 28.95
CA ALA A 153 3.12 -10.03 29.44
C ALA A 153 3.00 -10.31 30.95
N GLU A 154 3.53 -11.43 31.39
CA GLU A 154 3.59 -11.78 32.83
C GLU A 154 4.41 -10.77 33.63
N ALA A 155 5.59 -10.35 33.11
CA ALA A 155 6.43 -9.36 33.74
C ALA A 155 5.73 -7.96 33.81
N SER A 156 4.88 -7.66 32.83
CA SER A 156 4.11 -6.40 32.79
C SER A 156 2.78 -6.48 33.55
N GLY A 157 2.39 -7.66 34.06
CA GLY A 157 1.13 -7.85 34.79
C GLY A 157 -0.14 -7.84 33.94
N LEU A 158 -0.02 -7.89 32.58
CA LEU A 158 -1.14 -7.92 31.65
C LEU A 158 -1.40 -9.35 31.17
N LYS A 159 -2.66 -9.76 31.11
CA LYS A 159 -3.09 -11.03 30.50
C LYS A 159 -3.49 -10.76 29.06
N VAL A 160 -2.90 -11.49 28.12
CA VAL A 160 -3.02 -11.19 26.68
C VAL A 160 -3.37 -12.41 25.84
N THR A 161 -3.91 -12.13 24.66
CA THR A 161 -3.96 -13.03 23.51
C THR A 161 -2.83 -12.62 22.55
N VAL A 162 -2.06 -13.62 22.09
CA VAL A 162 -0.93 -13.45 21.16
C VAL A 162 -1.21 -14.21 19.89
N ALA A 163 -1.17 -13.53 18.75
CA ALA A 163 -1.29 -14.15 17.42
C ALA A 163 0.02 -14.00 16.64
N VAL A 164 0.35 -14.99 15.83
CA VAL A 164 1.48 -14.97 14.89
C VAL A 164 0.95 -15.28 13.50
N THR A 165 1.32 -14.45 12.53
CA THR A 165 0.98 -14.61 11.10
C THR A 165 2.23 -14.74 10.25
N ASP A 166 2.10 -15.32 9.05
CA ASP A 166 3.14 -15.22 8.04
C ASP A 166 3.06 -13.89 7.26
N LYS A 167 3.95 -13.70 6.27
CA LYS A 167 3.99 -12.47 5.42
C LYS A 167 2.67 -12.20 4.67
N GLU A 168 1.91 -13.24 4.35
CA GLU A 168 0.63 -13.14 3.64
C GLU A 168 -0.56 -12.96 4.60
N GLY A 169 -0.32 -12.90 5.91
CA GLY A 169 -1.36 -12.78 6.94
C GLY A 169 -2.02 -14.12 7.32
N ASN A 170 -1.51 -15.27 6.83
CA ASN A 170 -2.02 -16.57 7.28
C ASN A 170 -1.67 -16.78 8.75
N VAL A 171 -2.64 -17.13 9.58
CA VAL A 171 -2.42 -17.38 11.01
C VAL A 171 -1.60 -18.65 11.19
N LEU A 172 -0.48 -18.53 11.91
CA LEU A 172 0.43 -19.65 12.24
C LEU A 172 0.24 -20.17 13.65
N GLY A 173 -0.44 -19.43 14.50
CA GLY A 173 -0.80 -19.84 15.86
C GLY A 173 -1.41 -18.70 16.65
N VAL A 174 -2.32 -19.01 17.55
CA VAL A 174 -2.89 -18.08 18.51
C VAL A 174 -2.81 -18.70 19.90
N PHE A 175 -2.27 -17.97 20.86
CA PHE A 175 -2.17 -18.39 22.25
C PHE A 175 -2.88 -17.38 23.15
N LYS A 176 -3.74 -17.88 24.05
CA LYS A 176 -4.48 -17.07 25.00
C LYS A 176 -4.03 -17.40 26.43
N MET A 177 -3.54 -16.41 27.15
CA MET A 177 -3.20 -16.58 28.56
C MET A 177 -4.45 -16.84 29.39
N LYS A 178 -4.31 -17.67 30.40
CA LYS A 178 -5.44 -17.92 31.37
C LYS A 178 -5.84 -16.59 32.03
N GLY A 179 -7.13 -16.24 31.85
CA GLY A 179 -7.71 -15.00 32.35
C GLY A 179 -7.44 -13.76 31.50
N ALA A 180 -6.98 -13.92 30.24
CA ALA A 180 -7.01 -12.84 29.27
C ALA A 180 -8.46 -12.48 28.90
N ARG A 181 -8.68 -11.24 28.46
CA ARG A 181 -9.99 -10.77 28.02
C ARG A 181 -10.47 -11.51 26.77
N ASP A 182 -11.79 -11.55 26.62
CA ASP A 182 -12.46 -12.14 25.47
C ASP A 182 -13.04 -11.08 24.53
N ASP A 183 -13.12 -9.82 24.99
CA ASP A 183 -13.80 -8.75 24.29
C ASP A 183 -12.87 -7.59 23.94
N ILE A 184 -13.27 -6.84 22.94
CA ILE A 184 -12.70 -5.54 22.58
C ILE A 184 -13.82 -4.53 22.37
N THR A 185 -13.48 -3.24 22.52
CA THR A 185 -14.32 -2.13 22.09
C THR A 185 -13.60 -1.37 20.98
N ILE A 186 -14.27 -1.23 19.82
CA ILE A 186 -13.73 -0.53 18.65
C ILE A 186 -14.02 0.96 18.76
N GLY A 187 -13.09 1.81 18.36
CA GLY A 187 -13.32 3.25 18.19
C GLY A 187 -12.32 4.16 18.89
N ILE A 188 -12.52 5.46 18.68
CA ILE A 188 -11.70 6.54 19.24
C ILE A 188 -12.43 7.38 20.30
N GLY A 189 -13.67 6.99 20.68
CA GLY A 189 -14.48 7.76 21.60
C GLY A 189 -15.03 9.04 20.98
N THR A 190 -15.56 8.98 19.76
CA THR A 190 -16.23 10.11 19.11
C THR A 190 -17.51 10.52 19.85
N ALA A 191 -17.97 11.75 19.63
CA ALA A 191 -19.26 12.24 20.15
C ALA A 191 -20.44 11.33 19.77
N CYS A 192 -20.34 10.59 18.66
CA CYS A 192 -21.30 9.58 18.25
C CYS A 192 -21.34 8.41 19.24
N ALA A 193 -20.19 7.88 19.65
CA ALA A 193 -20.10 6.81 20.64
C ALA A 193 -20.57 7.27 22.04
N GLU A 194 -20.25 8.50 22.42
CA GLU A 194 -20.66 9.11 23.70
C GLU A 194 -22.18 9.32 23.81
N ARG A 195 -22.87 9.54 22.69
CA ARG A 195 -24.33 9.68 22.69
C ARG A 195 -25.09 8.38 23.00
N GLY A 196 -24.39 7.26 23.14
CA GLY A 196 -24.98 5.97 23.51
C GLY A 196 -25.97 5.40 22.48
N ASN A 197 -26.02 5.94 21.29
CA ASN A 197 -26.94 5.52 20.22
C ASN A 197 -26.39 4.30 19.47
N PHE A 198 -26.05 3.27 20.22
CA PHE A 198 -25.69 1.97 19.68
C PHE A 198 -26.95 1.13 19.46
N ASN A 199 -27.96 1.69 18.76
CA ASN A 199 -29.08 0.93 18.25
C ASN A 199 -28.87 0.63 16.77
N PRO A 200 -29.02 -0.62 16.29
CA PRO A 200 -29.14 -0.86 14.86
C PRO A 200 -30.28 -0.04 14.25
N PRO A 201 -30.06 0.62 13.12
CA PRO A 201 -28.90 0.54 12.24
C PRO A 201 -27.78 1.45 12.72
N PHE A 202 -26.58 0.95 12.81
CA PHE A 202 -25.32 1.54 13.28
C PHE A 202 -25.05 2.98 12.78
N ASP A 203 -25.74 3.99 13.29
CA ASP A 203 -25.58 5.38 12.88
C ASP A 203 -24.16 5.91 13.15
N CYS A 204 -23.47 5.28 14.09
CA CYS A 204 -22.08 5.56 14.43
C CYS A 204 -21.06 4.62 13.76
N GLY A 205 -21.44 3.89 12.72
CA GLY A 205 -20.57 2.90 12.09
C GLY A 205 -20.13 1.81 13.06
N LEU A 206 -18.81 1.68 13.27
CA LEU A 206 -18.21 0.74 14.23
C LEU A 206 -17.82 1.40 15.56
N GLU A 207 -17.97 2.72 15.70
CA GLU A 207 -17.61 3.45 16.91
C GLU A 207 -18.41 2.96 18.13
N GLY A 208 -17.69 2.55 19.17
CA GLY A 208 -18.26 2.01 20.39
C GLY A 208 -18.75 0.55 20.29
N LEU A 209 -18.56 -0.11 19.14
CA LEU A 209 -18.95 -1.52 18.98
C LEU A 209 -18.12 -2.41 19.91
N ARG A 210 -18.78 -3.13 20.79
CA ARG A 210 -18.17 -4.17 21.59
C ARG A 210 -18.27 -5.50 20.87
N VAL A 211 -17.14 -6.08 20.51
CA VAL A 211 -17.04 -7.44 20.00
C VAL A 211 -16.78 -8.37 21.16
N ALA A 212 -17.83 -9.04 21.62
CA ALA A 212 -17.80 -9.95 22.77
C ALA A 212 -17.87 -11.43 22.31
N PRO A 213 -17.40 -12.40 23.11
CA PRO A 213 -17.49 -13.79 22.76
C PRO A 213 -18.95 -14.26 22.68
N SER A 214 -19.23 -15.15 21.77
CA SER A 214 -20.42 -16.00 21.81
C SER A 214 -20.28 -17.03 22.93
N THR A 215 -21.41 -17.49 23.45
CA THR A 215 -21.45 -18.51 24.50
C THR A 215 -20.98 -19.89 24.03
N VAL A 216 -20.69 -20.09 22.75
CA VAL A 216 -20.47 -21.39 22.12
C VAL A 216 -19.06 -21.60 21.56
N ASP A 217 -18.32 -20.53 21.24
CA ASP A 217 -17.02 -20.62 20.54
C ASP A 217 -15.88 -19.79 21.15
N ARG A 218 -14.65 -20.29 20.93
CA ARG A 218 -13.42 -19.75 21.53
C ARG A 218 -12.78 -18.59 20.77
N VAL A 219 -13.29 -18.22 19.61
CA VAL A 219 -12.79 -17.08 18.85
C VAL A 219 -13.58 -15.85 19.23
N ASP A 220 -12.94 -14.96 19.95
CA ASP A 220 -13.51 -13.76 20.53
C ASP A 220 -12.90 -12.49 19.94
N GLY A 221 -13.39 -11.34 20.37
CA GLY A 221 -12.92 -10.04 19.89
C GLY A 221 -11.40 -9.83 20.07
N ALA A 222 -10.85 -10.31 21.19
CA ALA A 222 -9.41 -10.19 21.46
C ALA A 222 -8.58 -11.06 20.51
N VAL A 223 -9.06 -12.22 20.12
CA VAL A 223 -8.42 -13.08 19.11
C VAL A 223 -8.42 -12.39 17.74
N LEU A 224 -9.56 -11.83 17.31
CA LEU A 224 -9.67 -11.11 16.03
C LEU A 224 -8.74 -9.88 16.00
N ALA A 225 -8.66 -9.14 17.09
CA ALA A 225 -7.78 -7.99 17.22
C ALA A 225 -6.29 -8.37 17.16
N ALA A 226 -5.88 -9.40 17.92
CA ALA A 226 -4.50 -9.88 17.90
C ALA A 226 -4.09 -10.36 16.49
N ILE A 227 -4.97 -11.06 15.76
CA ILE A 227 -4.74 -11.49 14.37
C ILE A 227 -4.62 -10.27 13.45
N SER A 228 -5.52 -9.29 13.57
CA SER A 228 -5.47 -8.08 12.73
C SER A 228 -4.22 -7.24 13.01
N LYS A 229 -3.77 -7.11 14.26
CA LYS A 229 -2.51 -6.45 14.62
C LYS A 229 -1.29 -7.16 14.03
N ALA A 230 -1.20 -8.50 14.17
CA ALA A 230 -0.14 -9.32 13.59
C ALA A 230 -0.11 -9.22 12.07
N GLY A 231 -1.29 -9.40 11.46
CA GLY A 231 -1.46 -9.35 10.01
C GLY A 231 -1.12 -7.97 9.43
N THR A 232 -1.54 -6.87 10.07
CA THR A 232 -1.20 -5.52 9.64
C THR A 232 0.31 -5.31 9.58
N ALA A 233 1.02 -5.69 10.64
CA ALA A 233 2.47 -5.59 10.69
C ALA A 233 3.14 -6.42 9.56
N SER A 234 2.61 -7.60 9.26
CA SER A 234 3.18 -8.48 8.23
C SER A 234 2.88 -8.01 6.80
N VAL A 235 1.61 -7.69 6.47
CA VAL A 235 1.20 -7.41 5.08
C VAL A 235 1.60 -6.02 4.59
N LEU A 236 1.92 -5.08 5.49
CA LEU A 236 2.40 -3.74 5.17
C LEU A 236 3.93 -3.65 5.12
N SER A 237 4.66 -4.59 5.75
CA SER A 237 6.12 -4.57 5.79
C SER A 237 6.75 -5.16 4.54
N THR A 238 7.90 -4.58 4.17
CA THR A 238 8.71 -4.95 3.00
C THR A 238 10.19 -5.06 3.38
N ALA A 239 11.04 -5.50 2.48
CA ALA A 239 12.50 -5.45 2.71
C ALA A 239 13.02 -4.01 2.81
N GLY A 240 12.33 -3.05 2.20
CA GLY A 240 12.69 -1.63 2.22
C GLY A 240 11.87 -0.78 3.20
N GLY A 241 11.03 -1.36 4.07
CA GLY A 241 10.22 -0.61 5.03
C GLY A 241 9.57 -1.49 6.09
N ALA A 242 9.92 -1.29 7.37
CA ALA A 242 9.28 -1.95 8.50
C ALA A 242 8.06 -1.13 8.96
N PHE A 243 6.92 -1.76 9.04
CA PHE A 243 5.64 -1.12 9.33
C PHE A 243 4.96 -1.73 10.55
N THR A 244 4.37 -0.90 11.40
CA THR A 244 3.63 -1.34 12.60
C THR A 244 2.25 -0.70 12.66
N PRO A 245 1.28 -1.29 13.40
CA PRO A 245 0.02 -0.62 13.70
C PRO A 245 0.20 0.76 14.36
N ARG A 246 1.26 0.99 15.14
CA ARG A 246 1.60 2.32 15.65
C ARG A 246 1.80 3.34 14.54
N ILE A 247 2.51 2.99 13.48
CA ILE A 247 2.68 3.84 12.30
C ILE A 247 1.32 4.06 11.63
N ALA A 248 0.52 2.99 11.45
CA ALA A 248 -0.82 3.08 10.86
C ALA A 248 -1.74 4.01 11.65
N ASN A 249 -1.60 4.07 12.98
CA ASN A 249 -2.44 4.87 13.87
C ASN A 249 -2.58 6.34 13.42
N PHE A 250 -1.45 6.98 13.07
CA PHE A 250 -1.46 8.37 12.62
C PHE A 250 -1.75 8.53 11.13
N LEU A 251 -1.52 7.50 10.32
CA LEU A 251 -1.75 7.55 8.88
C LEU A 251 -3.22 7.32 8.50
N LEU A 252 -4.02 6.77 9.40
CA LEU A 252 -5.46 6.54 9.21
C LEU A 252 -6.34 7.70 9.70
N GLN A 253 -5.75 8.81 10.16
CA GLN A 253 -6.49 9.95 10.69
C GLN A 253 -7.10 10.84 9.58
N GLU A 254 -8.16 11.56 9.89
CA GLU A 254 -8.79 12.56 9.02
C GLU A 254 -7.83 13.71 8.72
N HIS A 255 -6.96 14.04 9.67
CA HIS A 255 -5.88 15.01 9.53
C HIS A 255 -4.54 14.42 9.96
N ILE A 256 -3.48 14.79 9.29
CA ILE A 256 -2.10 14.50 9.69
C ILE A 256 -1.28 15.79 9.79
N PRO A 257 -0.75 16.18 10.96
CA PRO A 257 -0.90 15.53 12.27
C PRO A 257 -2.35 15.55 12.79
N PRO A 258 -2.76 14.58 13.62
CA PRO A 258 -4.10 14.54 14.20
C PRO A 258 -4.43 15.83 14.97
N GLY A 259 -5.68 16.30 14.87
CA GLY A 259 -6.18 17.49 15.55
C GLY A 259 -5.69 18.82 15.00
N ILE A 260 -4.98 18.85 13.88
CA ILE A 260 -4.55 20.08 13.21
C ILE A 260 -5.56 20.45 12.13
N LYS A 261 -6.38 21.48 12.40
CA LYS A 261 -7.36 21.99 11.43
C LYS A 261 -6.70 22.41 10.11
N GLY A 262 -7.34 22.12 9.00
CA GLY A 262 -6.85 22.41 7.67
C GLY A 262 -5.69 21.53 7.20
N ALA A 263 -5.21 20.57 7.99
CA ALA A 263 -4.22 19.61 7.57
C ALA A 263 -4.85 18.57 6.62
N PRO A 264 -4.10 18.05 5.63
CA PRO A 264 -4.61 17.00 4.75
C PRO A 264 -4.86 15.71 5.51
N SER A 265 -5.67 14.81 4.92
CA SER A 265 -5.88 13.48 5.48
C SER A 265 -4.62 12.64 5.52
N GLY A 266 -4.55 11.74 6.48
CA GLY A 266 -3.47 10.76 6.57
C GLY A 266 -3.38 9.89 5.30
N PRO A 267 -2.18 9.50 4.86
CA PRO A 267 -1.98 8.75 3.62
C PRO A 267 -2.66 7.37 3.55
N LEU A 268 -3.06 6.81 4.69
CA LEU A 268 -3.76 5.53 4.76
C LEU A 268 -5.25 5.67 5.17
N PHE A 269 -5.77 6.90 5.32
CA PHE A 269 -7.19 7.08 5.65
C PHE A 269 -8.08 6.40 4.58
N GLY A 270 -8.93 5.49 5.02
CA GLY A 270 -9.83 4.75 4.15
C GLY A 270 -9.27 3.46 3.54
N VAL A 271 -8.03 3.04 3.85
CA VAL A 271 -7.48 1.76 3.34
C VAL A 271 -7.72 0.57 4.28
N GLN A 272 -8.19 0.81 5.48
CA GLN A 272 -8.29 -0.19 6.55
C GLN A 272 -9.18 -1.39 6.23
N PHE A 273 -10.12 -1.27 5.32
CA PHE A 273 -11.11 -2.31 5.03
C PHE A 273 -10.92 -3.01 3.67
N SER A 274 -9.75 -2.89 3.03
CA SER A 274 -9.50 -3.46 1.70
C SER A 274 -9.36 -4.99 1.69
N GLN A 275 -8.96 -5.60 2.81
CA GLN A 275 -8.62 -7.03 2.92
C GLN A 275 -9.65 -7.86 3.69
N LEU A 276 -10.90 -7.44 3.67
CA LEU A 276 -12.02 -8.15 4.28
C LEU A 276 -12.47 -9.36 3.44
N LEU A 277 -13.52 -10.02 3.89
CA LEU A 277 -14.03 -11.27 3.33
C LEU A 277 -14.25 -11.28 1.81
N CYS A 278 -14.70 -10.17 1.24
CA CYS A 278 -14.91 -10.04 -0.21
C CYS A 278 -13.68 -9.54 -0.99
N SER A 279 -12.49 -9.55 -0.40
CA SER A 279 -11.28 -9.30 -1.15
C SER A 279 -10.96 -10.46 -2.09
N ASP A 280 -10.59 -10.17 -3.34
CA ASP A 280 -10.24 -11.18 -4.33
C ASP A 280 -8.81 -11.68 -4.16
N VAL A 281 -7.93 -10.83 -3.65
CA VAL A 281 -6.50 -11.15 -3.65
C VAL A 281 -6.07 -11.77 -2.33
N ASN A 282 -6.20 -11.05 -1.23
CA ASN A 282 -5.72 -11.54 0.07
C ASN A 282 -6.66 -11.16 1.24
N PRO A 283 -7.80 -11.85 1.40
CA PRO A 283 -8.71 -11.62 2.51
C PRO A 283 -8.14 -12.19 3.82
N SER A 284 -7.16 -11.51 4.44
CA SER A 284 -6.42 -12.05 5.59
C SER A 284 -6.68 -11.34 6.92
N LEU A 285 -7.38 -10.21 6.92
CA LEU A 285 -7.54 -9.37 8.11
C LEU A 285 -9.00 -9.34 8.59
N PRO A 286 -9.32 -10.05 9.69
CA PRO A 286 -10.70 -10.18 10.15
C PRO A 286 -11.37 -8.85 10.55
N LEU A 287 -10.61 -7.91 11.11
CA LEU A 287 -11.07 -6.55 11.45
C LEU A 287 -10.49 -5.47 10.54
N GLY A 288 -9.91 -5.86 9.40
CA GLY A 288 -9.17 -4.96 8.54
C GLY A 288 -7.78 -4.61 9.08
N LEU A 289 -7.15 -3.56 8.52
CA LEU A 289 -5.85 -3.08 8.99
C LEU A 289 -6.00 -2.47 10.38
N ALA A 290 -5.23 -2.99 11.32
CA ALA A 290 -5.16 -2.47 12.67
C ALA A 290 -4.31 -1.20 12.74
N ALA A 291 -4.77 -0.23 13.52
CA ALA A 291 -4.01 0.96 13.85
C ALA A 291 -3.76 1.09 15.35
N ASP A 292 -4.27 0.15 16.11
CA ASP A 292 -4.04 0.02 17.53
C ASP A 292 -2.66 -0.60 17.80
N PRO A 293 -1.75 0.03 18.60
CA PRO A 293 -0.41 -0.50 18.87
C PRO A 293 -0.45 -1.88 19.51
N GLY A 294 0.58 -2.70 19.25
CA GLY A 294 0.65 -4.09 19.73
C GLY A 294 0.91 -5.09 18.61
N GLY A 295 1.25 -4.62 17.41
CA GLY A 295 1.69 -5.44 16.29
C GLY A 295 3.12 -5.12 15.87
N ILE A 296 3.94 -6.14 15.60
CA ILE A 296 5.34 -6.00 15.18
C ILE A 296 5.63 -6.97 14.05
N PRO A 297 6.25 -6.54 12.95
CA PRO A 297 6.66 -7.42 11.87
C PRO A 297 7.87 -8.28 12.28
N LEU A 298 7.91 -9.49 11.75
CA LEU A 298 8.98 -10.47 11.98
C LEU A 298 9.82 -10.59 10.72
N TYR A 299 11.14 -10.51 10.87
CA TYR A 299 12.12 -10.57 9.78
C TYR A 299 13.07 -11.74 9.94
N LYS A 300 13.48 -12.32 8.81
CA LYS A 300 14.63 -13.23 8.69
C LYS A 300 15.46 -12.81 7.48
N ASN A 301 16.76 -12.73 7.62
CA ASN A 301 17.68 -12.37 6.53
C ASN A 301 17.29 -11.05 5.82
N GLY A 302 16.84 -10.05 6.57
CA GLY A 302 16.42 -8.75 6.03
C GLY A 302 15.07 -8.75 5.27
N GLN A 303 14.36 -9.89 5.24
CA GLN A 303 13.08 -10.04 4.57
C GLN A 303 11.94 -10.21 5.59
N PRO A 304 10.77 -9.57 5.40
CA PRO A 304 9.63 -9.80 6.28
C PRO A 304 9.10 -11.23 6.06
N VAL A 305 8.95 -11.97 7.14
CA VAL A 305 8.46 -13.36 7.12
C VAL A 305 7.13 -13.52 7.84
N GLY A 306 6.67 -12.51 8.59
CA GLY A 306 5.41 -12.56 9.31
C GLY A 306 5.22 -11.37 10.24
N GLY A 307 4.32 -11.54 11.20
CA GLY A 307 4.06 -10.56 12.26
C GLY A 307 3.56 -11.22 13.54
N VAL A 308 3.77 -10.55 14.66
CA VAL A 308 3.18 -10.86 15.95
C VAL A 308 2.23 -9.77 16.38
N GLY A 309 1.07 -10.13 16.91
CA GLY A 309 0.05 -9.22 17.42
C GLY A 309 -0.41 -9.61 18.82
N VAL A 310 -0.66 -8.61 19.62
CA VAL A 310 -1.01 -8.74 21.04
C VAL A 310 -2.27 -7.92 21.34
N GLU A 311 -3.21 -8.52 22.05
CA GLU A 311 -4.42 -7.84 22.54
C GLU A 311 -4.63 -8.22 24.01
N GLY A 312 -4.93 -7.24 24.87
CA GLY A 312 -5.13 -7.50 26.30
C GLY A 312 -5.82 -6.39 27.07
N ASP A 313 -5.82 -5.15 26.61
CA ASP A 313 -6.47 -4.04 27.33
C ASP A 313 -7.96 -3.88 26.96
N GLY A 314 -8.42 -4.56 25.90
CA GLY A 314 -9.80 -4.55 25.44
C GLY A 314 -10.18 -3.31 24.62
N LYS A 315 -9.23 -2.57 24.12
CA LYS A 315 -9.42 -1.41 23.25
C LYS A 315 -8.86 -1.69 21.86
N TYR A 316 -9.61 -1.36 20.84
CA TYR A 316 -9.19 -1.51 19.46
C TYR A 316 -9.48 -0.21 18.71
N GLY A 317 -8.52 0.72 18.71
CA GLY A 317 -8.80 2.07 18.28
C GLY A 317 -7.61 2.85 17.74
N LEU A 318 -7.80 4.15 17.65
CA LEU A 318 -6.81 5.13 17.21
C LEU A 318 -6.50 6.12 18.34
N ALA A 319 -5.29 6.63 18.39
CA ALA A 319 -4.96 7.81 19.13
C ALA A 319 -5.72 9.01 18.51
N ASN A 320 -6.46 9.75 19.32
CA ASN A 320 -7.22 10.92 18.86
C ASN A 320 -6.50 12.25 19.11
N ARG A 321 -5.30 12.23 19.70
CA ARG A 321 -4.51 13.41 20.05
C ARG A 321 -3.07 13.27 19.58
N ARG A 322 -2.47 14.41 19.24
CA ARG A 322 -1.07 14.46 18.81
C ARG A 322 -0.10 13.96 19.88
N GLU A 323 -0.42 14.23 21.16
CA GLU A 323 0.38 13.85 22.32
C GLU A 323 0.49 12.34 22.50
N GLU A 324 -0.54 11.60 22.14
CA GLU A 324 -0.61 10.14 22.25
C GLU A 324 0.41 9.43 21.34
N ARG A 325 1.03 10.17 20.40
CA ARG A 325 2.18 9.67 19.65
C ARG A 325 3.34 9.20 20.53
N GLN A 326 3.44 9.70 21.74
CA GLN A 326 4.50 9.39 22.73
C GLN A 326 4.03 8.43 23.82
N ASP A 327 2.82 7.90 23.70
CA ASP A 327 2.29 6.90 24.61
C ASP A 327 3.14 5.62 24.63
N LYS A 328 2.96 4.81 25.64
CA LYS A 328 3.72 3.56 25.86
C LYS A 328 2.78 2.41 26.19
N PRO A 329 1.93 1.98 25.24
CA PRO A 329 1.01 0.88 25.52
C PRO A 329 1.77 -0.40 25.82
N VAL A 330 1.30 -1.11 26.84
CA VAL A 330 1.95 -2.34 27.33
C VAL A 330 1.96 -3.41 26.24
N GLU A 331 0.93 -3.48 25.40
CA GLU A 331 0.83 -4.42 24.30
C GLU A 331 1.95 -4.27 23.26
N GLU A 332 2.36 -3.03 22.99
CA GLU A 332 3.49 -2.79 22.08
C GLU A 332 4.81 -3.34 22.66
N LEU A 333 5.04 -3.16 23.97
CA LEU A 333 6.20 -3.73 24.63
C LEU A 333 6.20 -5.25 24.59
N ILE A 334 5.03 -5.88 24.79
CA ILE A 334 4.85 -7.32 24.72
C ILE A 334 5.11 -7.83 23.29
N ALA A 335 4.58 -7.16 22.28
CA ALA A 335 4.79 -7.51 20.88
C ALA A 335 6.27 -7.38 20.47
N LEU A 336 6.96 -6.30 20.91
CA LEU A 336 8.39 -6.12 20.71
C LEU A 336 9.20 -7.26 21.33
N ALA A 337 8.83 -7.70 22.53
CA ALA A 337 9.48 -8.85 23.18
C ALA A 337 9.28 -10.12 22.36
N GLY A 338 8.06 -10.35 21.85
CA GLY A 338 7.76 -11.46 20.95
C GLY A 338 8.61 -11.47 19.68
N GLY A 339 8.89 -10.29 19.13
CA GLY A 339 9.73 -10.12 17.93
C GLY A 339 11.24 -10.24 18.14
N LYS A 340 11.72 -10.47 19.37
CA LYS A 340 13.15 -10.57 19.66
C LYS A 340 13.82 -11.70 18.88
N GLY A 341 14.88 -11.38 18.15
CA GLY A 341 15.57 -12.31 17.23
C GLY A 341 14.98 -12.35 15.81
N PHE A 342 13.93 -11.56 15.58
CA PHE A 342 13.25 -11.39 14.29
C PHE A 342 13.11 -9.91 13.93
N GLU A 343 14.01 -9.06 14.41
CA GLU A 343 13.90 -7.61 14.21
C GLU A 343 14.21 -7.21 12.77
N PRO A 344 13.59 -6.10 12.27
CA PRO A 344 14.01 -5.48 11.01
C PRO A 344 15.41 -4.89 11.12
N SER A 345 16.09 -4.73 10.00
CA SER A 345 17.37 -4.03 9.96
C SER A 345 17.18 -2.53 10.28
N PRO A 346 18.11 -1.87 11.00
CA PRO A 346 17.93 -0.48 11.42
C PRO A 346 17.65 0.54 10.30
N PRO A 347 18.21 0.43 9.08
CA PRO A 347 17.97 1.41 8.01
C PRO A 347 16.53 1.51 7.52
N ILE A 348 15.69 0.50 7.77
CA ILE A 348 14.29 0.49 7.32
C ILE A 348 13.28 0.83 8.44
N VAL A 349 13.80 1.21 9.61
CA VAL A 349 13.00 1.57 10.79
C VAL A 349 12.89 3.10 10.89
N ASP A 350 11.73 3.61 11.31
CA ASP A 350 11.49 5.05 11.54
C ASP A 350 11.70 5.93 10.28
N THR A 351 11.40 5.42 9.10
CA THR A 351 11.69 6.08 7.81
C THR A 351 10.54 6.94 7.28
N LEU A 352 9.39 6.99 7.97
CA LEU A 352 8.20 7.68 7.49
C LEU A 352 8.04 9.06 8.12
N PHE A 353 7.87 10.08 7.27
CA PHE A 353 7.76 11.51 7.66
C PHE A 353 6.55 12.20 6.99
N PRO A 354 5.31 11.72 7.13
CA PRO A 354 4.15 12.37 6.54
C PRO A 354 3.97 13.76 7.15
N GLY A 355 3.79 14.78 6.29
CA GLY A 355 3.66 16.16 6.74
C GLY A 355 4.85 16.68 7.58
N GLY A 356 6.05 16.10 7.45
CA GLY A 356 7.22 16.42 8.24
C GLY A 356 7.23 15.84 9.67
N LEU A 357 6.24 15.02 10.00
CA LEU A 357 6.12 14.35 11.29
C LEU A 357 6.79 12.97 11.24
N ARG A 358 7.88 12.78 11.99
CA ARG A 358 8.48 11.44 12.13
C ARG A 358 7.51 10.51 12.88
N LEU A 359 7.21 9.37 12.28
CA LEU A 359 6.41 8.33 12.91
C LEU A 359 7.34 7.25 13.47
N PRO A 360 7.32 7.02 14.79
CA PRO A 360 8.17 5.99 15.39
C PRO A 360 7.62 4.59 15.06
N TYR A 361 8.52 3.66 14.80
CA TYR A 361 8.23 2.23 14.69
C TYR A 361 7.64 1.68 15.99
N ALA A 362 8.23 2.07 17.11
CA ALA A 362 7.77 1.78 18.46
C ALA A 362 8.28 2.86 19.44
N ASN A 363 7.57 3.04 20.55
CA ASN A 363 7.95 4.02 21.60
C ASN A 363 8.65 3.38 22.80
N GLN A 364 8.94 2.07 22.75
CA GLN A 364 9.48 1.32 23.86
C GLN A 364 10.64 0.44 23.45
N GLN A 365 11.36 -0.08 24.41
CA GLN A 365 12.46 -1.03 24.23
C GLN A 365 12.30 -2.18 25.20
N VAL A 366 12.54 -3.39 24.73
CA VAL A 366 12.49 -4.61 25.55
C VAL A 366 13.68 -4.62 26.52
N PRO A 367 13.47 -4.90 27.82
CA PRO A 367 14.56 -5.09 28.75
C PRO A 367 15.51 -6.18 28.30
N SER A 368 16.83 -5.91 28.30
CA SER A 368 17.87 -6.88 27.91
C SER A 368 17.91 -8.10 28.81
N SER A 369 17.47 -7.97 30.05
CA SER A 369 17.44 -9.03 31.08
C SER A 369 16.29 -10.02 30.90
N LEU A 370 15.34 -9.77 30.02
CA LEU A 370 14.20 -10.66 29.84
C LEU A 370 14.65 -12.01 29.26
N GLN A 371 14.42 -13.08 30.04
CA GLN A 371 14.67 -14.47 29.64
C GLN A 371 13.31 -15.15 29.35
N ALA A 372 13.12 -15.60 28.10
CA ALA A 372 11.89 -16.27 27.72
C ALA A 372 11.73 -17.62 28.45
N LYS A 373 10.52 -17.89 28.94
CA LYS A 373 10.13 -19.19 29.44
C LYS A 373 10.04 -20.21 28.30
N SER A 374 10.11 -21.49 28.63
CA SER A 374 9.79 -22.53 27.64
C SER A 374 8.31 -22.50 27.29
N PHE A 375 7.97 -22.74 26.03
CA PHE A 375 6.57 -22.71 25.56
C PHE A 375 5.65 -23.63 26.38
N GLY A 376 6.12 -24.84 26.71
CA GLY A 376 5.36 -25.81 27.49
C GLY A 376 5.08 -25.42 28.94
N SER A 377 5.73 -24.36 29.47
CA SER A 377 5.51 -23.86 30.84
C SER A 377 4.59 -22.65 30.89
N LEU A 378 4.04 -22.22 29.77
CA LEU A 378 3.15 -21.07 29.70
C LEU A 378 1.78 -21.37 30.29
N ASN A 379 1.20 -20.42 31.02
CA ASN A 379 -0.13 -20.55 31.60
C ASN A 379 -1.21 -19.99 30.65
N GLY A 380 -1.76 -20.87 29.84
CA GLY A 380 -2.77 -20.55 28.82
C GLY A 380 -2.99 -21.73 27.90
N GLU A 381 -3.63 -21.47 26.79
CA GLU A 381 -3.98 -22.49 25.78
C GLU A 381 -3.81 -21.97 24.34
N ILE A 382 -3.61 -22.90 23.41
CA ILE A 382 -3.75 -22.63 21.97
C ILE A 382 -5.23 -22.49 21.67
N VAL A 383 -5.61 -21.38 21.03
CA VAL A 383 -7.00 -21.11 20.67
C VAL A 383 -7.38 -21.92 19.43
N GLU A 384 -8.31 -22.84 19.55
CA GLU A 384 -8.86 -23.52 18.38
C GLU A 384 -9.68 -22.55 17.51
N PRO A 385 -9.66 -22.71 16.18
CA PRO A 385 -9.01 -23.81 15.42
C PRO A 385 -7.54 -23.55 15.02
N PHE A 386 -6.86 -22.59 15.63
CA PHE A 386 -5.52 -22.15 15.25
C PHE A 386 -4.45 -23.05 15.88
N VAL A 387 -4.05 -24.09 15.15
CA VAL A 387 -2.90 -24.91 15.54
C VAL A 387 -1.58 -24.24 15.19
N ILE A 388 -0.53 -24.42 16.03
CA ILE A 388 0.81 -23.95 15.70
C ILE A 388 1.34 -24.74 14.51
N ARG A 389 1.80 -24.02 13.48
CA ARG A 389 2.24 -24.59 12.21
C ARG A 389 3.34 -23.79 11.55
N ASP A 390 4.00 -24.42 10.59
CA ASP A 390 4.94 -23.74 9.68
C ASP A 390 4.20 -22.82 8.70
N THR A 391 4.92 -21.84 8.17
CA THR A 391 4.43 -21.03 7.04
C THR A 391 4.03 -21.92 5.87
N PRO A 392 2.80 -21.82 5.35
CA PRO A 392 2.35 -22.57 4.20
C PRO A 392 3.08 -22.16 2.90
N ALA A 393 2.78 -22.85 1.81
CA ALA A 393 3.25 -22.43 0.48
C ALA A 393 2.63 -21.08 0.11
N SER A 394 3.46 -20.17 -0.44
CA SER A 394 3.00 -18.86 -0.88
C SER A 394 1.95 -18.97 -2.00
N LYS A 395 0.92 -18.15 -1.90
CA LYS A 395 -0.11 -17.96 -2.95
C LYS A 395 0.39 -17.05 -4.07
N PHE A 396 1.53 -16.39 -3.90
CA PHE A 396 2.15 -15.48 -4.86
C PHE A 396 3.41 -16.07 -5.45
N LYS A 397 3.68 -15.75 -6.71
CA LYS A 397 4.91 -16.15 -7.42
C LYS A 397 5.43 -15.02 -8.29
N ILE A 398 6.74 -15.03 -8.56
CA ILE A 398 7.35 -14.16 -9.55
C ILE A 398 7.10 -14.76 -10.94
N VAL A 399 6.57 -13.96 -11.83
CA VAL A 399 6.32 -14.30 -13.23
C VAL A 399 6.91 -13.23 -14.14
N THR A 400 7.11 -13.56 -15.40
CA THR A 400 7.54 -12.58 -16.42
C THR A 400 6.33 -12.22 -17.27
N ILE A 401 6.04 -10.93 -17.39
CA ILE A 401 5.05 -10.37 -18.29
C ILE A 401 5.74 -9.66 -19.46
N GLY A 402 4.98 -9.07 -20.38
CA GLY A 402 5.49 -8.42 -21.58
C GLY A 402 6.79 -7.62 -21.36
N ASP A 403 7.62 -7.52 -22.39
CA ASP A 403 8.95 -6.88 -22.37
C ASP A 403 9.96 -7.47 -21.36
N GLY A 404 9.70 -8.70 -20.87
CA GLY A 404 10.59 -9.40 -19.95
C GLY A 404 10.59 -8.85 -18.51
N ILE A 405 9.53 -8.17 -18.10
CA ILE A 405 9.40 -7.57 -16.77
C ILE A 405 9.02 -8.64 -15.75
N GLN A 406 9.77 -8.72 -14.67
CA GLN A 406 9.43 -9.58 -13.54
C GLN A 406 8.47 -8.88 -12.59
N VAL A 407 7.36 -9.56 -12.27
CA VAL A 407 6.33 -9.08 -11.36
C VAL A 407 5.92 -10.20 -10.41
N ARG A 408 5.44 -9.84 -9.24
CA ARG A 408 4.76 -10.79 -8.36
C ARG A 408 3.28 -10.83 -8.71
N MET A 409 2.70 -12.02 -8.75
CA MET A 409 1.30 -12.26 -9.08
C MET A 409 0.72 -13.37 -8.22
N LYS A 410 -0.55 -13.26 -7.83
CA LYS A 410 -1.27 -14.35 -7.16
C LYS A 410 -1.56 -15.48 -8.15
N VAL A 411 -1.36 -16.72 -7.72
CA VAL A 411 -1.37 -17.91 -8.62
C VAL A 411 -2.72 -18.12 -9.30
N ASP A 412 -3.81 -17.78 -8.62
CA ASP A 412 -5.21 -18.00 -9.06
C ASP A 412 -5.86 -16.75 -9.70
N ILE A 413 -5.11 -15.65 -9.87
CA ILE A 413 -5.56 -14.45 -10.56
C ILE A 413 -4.73 -14.24 -11.86
N PRO A 414 -4.99 -15.02 -12.92
CA PRO A 414 -4.29 -14.83 -14.18
C PRO A 414 -4.75 -13.56 -14.89
N ILE A 415 -3.89 -13.01 -15.77
CA ILE A 415 -4.29 -11.93 -16.68
C ILE A 415 -5.31 -12.50 -17.67
N LYS A 416 -6.49 -11.88 -17.74
CA LYS A 416 -7.62 -12.32 -18.58
C LYS A 416 -8.38 -11.14 -19.19
N GLY A 417 -9.14 -11.40 -20.23
CA GLY A 417 -10.06 -10.41 -20.80
C GLY A 417 -11.37 -10.31 -20.01
N SER A 418 -12.07 -9.18 -20.19
CA SER A 418 -13.40 -8.99 -19.64
C SER A 418 -14.39 -9.99 -20.23
N PRO A 419 -15.28 -10.57 -19.44
CA PRO A 419 -16.39 -11.37 -19.94
C PRO A 419 -17.44 -10.51 -20.68
N THR A 420 -17.38 -9.19 -20.53
CA THR A 420 -18.32 -8.26 -21.17
C THR A 420 -17.94 -8.01 -22.63
N ALA A 421 -18.88 -8.15 -23.54
CA ALA A 421 -18.66 -7.89 -24.96
C ALA A 421 -18.18 -6.45 -25.21
N GLY A 422 -17.12 -6.29 -26.01
CA GLY A 422 -16.50 -4.99 -26.28
C GLY A 422 -15.65 -4.44 -25.14
N GLY A 423 -15.46 -5.18 -24.04
CA GLY A 423 -14.59 -4.84 -22.93
C GLY A 423 -13.09 -5.01 -23.24
N LEU A 424 -12.25 -4.93 -22.22
CA LEU A 424 -10.80 -5.13 -22.32
C LEU A 424 -10.49 -6.58 -22.70
N THR A 425 -9.64 -6.78 -23.70
CA THR A 425 -9.05 -8.09 -24.03
C THR A 425 -7.92 -8.43 -23.06
N ALA A 426 -7.50 -9.69 -22.97
CA ALA A 426 -6.33 -10.08 -22.16
C ALA A 426 -5.06 -9.31 -22.59
N GLY A 427 -4.88 -9.07 -23.90
CA GLY A 427 -3.77 -8.25 -24.40
C GLY A 427 -3.87 -6.77 -24.03
N ASP A 428 -5.08 -6.21 -23.94
CA ASP A 428 -5.28 -4.85 -23.42
C ASP A 428 -4.88 -4.77 -21.94
N VAL A 429 -5.31 -5.75 -21.13
CA VAL A 429 -4.99 -5.82 -19.69
C VAL A 429 -3.48 -5.97 -19.48
N GLU A 430 -2.82 -6.88 -20.22
CA GLU A 430 -1.37 -7.03 -20.13
C GLU A 430 -0.63 -5.74 -20.52
N ARG A 431 -1.05 -5.07 -21.61
CA ARG A 431 -0.48 -3.80 -22.03
C ARG A 431 -0.60 -2.72 -20.93
N ILE A 432 -1.76 -2.58 -20.31
CA ILE A 432 -2.02 -1.65 -19.20
C ILE A 432 -1.08 -1.95 -18.03
N LEU A 433 -0.98 -3.21 -17.61
CA LEU A 433 -0.13 -3.62 -16.50
C LEU A 433 1.36 -3.41 -16.81
N VAL A 434 1.80 -3.74 -18.03
CA VAL A 434 3.19 -3.51 -18.48
C VAL A 434 3.55 -2.03 -18.48
N GLN A 435 2.67 -1.16 -19.01
CA GLN A 435 2.87 0.29 -19.02
C GLN A 435 3.00 0.85 -17.59
N ALA A 436 2.10 0.43 -16.71
CA ALA A 436 2.10 0.85 -15.31
C ALA A 436 3.37 0.41 -14.56
N VAL A 437 3.75 -0.87 -14.67
CA VAL A 437 4.95 -1.38 -13.99
C VAL A 437 6.22 -0.77 -14.56
N LYS A 438 6.31 -0.54 -15.87
CA LYS A 438 7.44 0.20 -16.46
C LYS A 438 7.60 1.58 -15.85
N GLN A 439 6.49 2.32 -15.68
CA GLN A 439 6.53 3.60 -15.01
C GLN A 439 6.96 3.47 -13.54
N ALA A 440 6.44 2.46 -12.81
CA ALA A 440 6.83 2.22 -11.43
C ALA A 440 8.34 2.00 -11.30
N LEU A 441 8.95 1.19 -12.17
CA LEU A 441 10.38 0.86 -12.14
C LEU A 441 11.32 2.05 -12.40
N ILE A 442 10.82 3.17 -12.93
CA ILE A 442 11.59 4.39 -13.12
C ILE A 442 11.14 5.53 -12.21
N THR A 443 10.08 5.36 -11.45
CA THR A 443 9.57 6.37 -10.53
C THR A 443 10.28 6.26 -9.18
N ARG A 444 10.77 7.39 -8.65
CA ARG A 444 11.48 7.48 -7.37
C ARG A 444 10.55 7.15 -6.19
N ALA A 445 10.98 6.26 -5.30
CA ALA A 445 10.25 5.95 -4.08
C ALA A 445 10.19 7.12 -3.09
N VAL A 446 9.11 7.17 -2.31
CA VAL A 446 8.93 8.10 -1.19
C VAL A 446 9.20 7.41 0.14
N ILE A 447 8.72 6.19 0.29
CA ILE A 447 8.78 5.47 1.56
C ILE A 447 9.69 4.24 1.53
N HIS A 448 9.98 3.68 0.35
CA HIS A 448 10.81 2.48 0.23
C HIS A 448 12.30 2.80 0.30
N GLN A 449 13.04 2.03 1.10
CA GLN A 449 14.49 2.15 1.25
C GLN A 449 15.23 1.11 0.38
N PRO A 450 16.49 1.35 0.00
CA PRO A 450 17.29 2.55 0.26
C PRO A 450 16.82 3.77 -0.55
N VAL A 451 17.19 4.97 -0.10
CA VAL A 451 16.90 6.22 -0.84
C VAL A 451 17.43 6.12 -2.27
N GLY A 452 16.60 6.49 -3.24
CA GLY A 452 16.91 6.35 -4.67
C GLY A 452 16.41 5.05 -5.30
N SER A 453 15.74 4.19 -4.53
CA SER A 453 14.99 3.04 -5.08
C SER A 453 13.82 3.51 -5.95
N HIS A 454 13.36 2.64 -6.84
CA HIS A 454 12.06 2.81 -7.48
C HIS A 454 10.94 2.51 -6.49
N ILE A 455 9.73 2.95 -6.83
CA ILE A 455 8.56 2.63 -6.01
C ILE A 455 8.24 1.14 -6.06
N GLU A 456 7.74 0.63 -4.94
CA GLU A 456 7.28 -0.75 -4.79
C GLU A 456 5.75 -0.75 -4.65
N VAL A 457 5.07 -1.14 -5.72
CA VAL A 457 3.61 -0.99 -5.83
C VAL A 457 2.94 -2.19 -6.46
N SER A 458 1.66 -2.36 -6.14
CA SER A 458 0.74 -3.23 -6.87
C SER A 458 -0.13 -2.42 -7.83
N VAL A 459 -0.48 -3.03 -8.96
CA VAL A 459 -1.39 -2.49 -9.98
C VAL A 459 -2.50 -3.48 -10.22
N GLY A 460 -3.75 -3.04 -10.09
CA GLY A 460 -4.94 -3.83 -10.37
C GLY A 460 -5.73 -3.26 -11.57
N VAL A 461 -6.27 -4.14 -12.40
CA VAL A 461 -7.17 -3.79 -13.51
C VAL A 461 -8.47 -4.58 -13.34
N VAL A 462 -9.59 -3.87 -13.41
CA VAL A 462 -10.94 -4.45 -13.36
C VAL A 462 -11.73 -4.06 -14.60
N ASP A 463 -12.78 -4.83 -14.91
CA ASP A 463 -13.74 -4.41 -15.93
C ASP A 463 -14.78 -3.42 -15.38
N GLN A 464 -15.70 -2.98 -16.23
CA GLN A 464 -16.76 -2.03 -15.87
C GLN A 464 -17.74 -2.54 -14.81
N ASN A 465 -17.77 -3.85 -14.54
CA ASN A 465 -18.61 -4.51 -13.55
C ASN A 465 -17.82 -4.90 -12.27
N GLY A 466 -16.57 -4.44 -12.15
CA GLY A 466 -15.71 -4.71 -10.99
C GLY A 466 -15.00 -6.07 -11.01
N VAL A 467 -15.14 -6.86 -12.09
CA VAL A 467 -14.45 -8.16 -12.22
C VAL A 467 -12.94 -7.94 -12.36
N VAL A 468 -12.14 -8.59 -11.52
CA VAL A 468 -10.67 -8.50 -11.59
C VAL A 468 -10.18 -9.18 -12.86
N LEU A 469 -9.47 -8.42 -13.71
CA LEU A 469 -8.89 -8.88 -14.97
C LEU A 469 -7.39 -9.19 -14.86
N GLY A 470 -6.73 -8.61 -13.88
CA GLY A 470 -5.34 -8.87 -13.56
C GLY A 470 -4.87 -7.99 -12.41
N ALA A 471 -3.96 -8.54 -11.60
CA ALA A 471 -3.30 -7.81 -10.53
C ALA A 471 -1.85 -8.29 -10.43
N VAL A 472 -0.91 -7.34 -10.49
CA VAL A 472 0.53 -7.60 -10.42
C VAL A 472 1.18 -6.62 -9.47
N SER A 473 2.35 -6.96 -8.93
CA SER A 473 3.15 -6.01 -8.18
C SER A 473 4.62 -6.04 -8.60
N THR A 474 5.34 -4.97 -8.32
CA THR A 474 6.80 -5.03 -8.22
C THR A 474 7.21 -6.03 -7.13
N THR A 475 8.48 -6.41 -7.10
CA THR A 475 8.89 -7.61 -6.35
C THR A 475 8.83 -7.46 -4.83
N ASP A 476 9.01 -6.24 -4.31
CA ASP A 476 9.00 -5.97 -2.86
C ASP A 476 7.81 -5.10 -2.40
N ALA A 477 6.76 -4.94 -3.22
CA ALA A 477 5.56 -4.22 -2.80
C ALA A 477 4.89 -4.89 -1.59
N PRO A 478 4.25 -4.11 -0.69
CA PRO A 478 3.46 -4.67 0.40
C PRO A 478 2.38 -5.64 -0.11
N ILE A 479 2.11 -6.72 0.62
CA ILE A 479 1.05 -7.67 0.21
C ILE A 479 -0.33 -7.01 0.20
N SER A 480 -0.61 -6.14 1.18
CA SER A 480 -1.86 -5.38 1.26
C SER A 480 -2.13 -4.50 0.04
N SER A 481 -1.09 -4.04 -0.64
CA SER A 481 -1.24 -3.15 -1.79
C SER A 481 -2.00 -3.78 -2.97
N PHE A 482 -2.05 -5.11 -3.09
CA PHE A 482 -2.85 -5.79 -4.11
C PHE A 482 -4.35 -5.51 -3.96
N ASP A 483 -4.87 -5.72 -2.76
CA ASP A 483 -6.30 -5.53 -2.48
C ASP A 483 -6.70 -4.06 -2.56
N ILE A 484 -5.82 -3.18 -2.08
CA ILE A 484 -6.02 -1.73 -2.18
C ILE A 484 -6.01 -1.27 -3.66
N ALA A 485 -5.11 -1.80 -4.49
CA ALA A 485 -5.05 -1.46 -5.92
C ALA A 485 -6.31 -1.92 -6.66
N VAL A 486 -6.79 -3.13 -6.38
CA VAL A 486 -8.05 -3.66 -6.95
C VAL A 486 -9.25 -2.83 -6.48
N GLN A 487 -9.33 -2.49 -5.19
CA GLN A 487 -10.38 -1.65 -4.63
C GLN A 487 -10.39 -0.24 -5.25
N LYS A 488 -9.21 0.37 -5.45
CA LYS A 488 -9.04 1.65 -6.16
C LYS A 488 -9.53 1.55 -7.60
N ALA A 489 -9.16 0.49 -8.33
CA ALA A 489 -9.61 0.25 -9.69
C ALA A 489 -11.14 0.13 -9.78
N ARG A 490 -11.77 -0.66 -8.88
CA ARG A 490 -13.22 -0.80 -8.74
C ARG A 490 -13.89 0.54 -8.46
N SER A 491 -13.32 1.33 -7.55
CA SER A 491 -13.87 2.64 -7.19
C SER A 491 -13.99 3.54 -8.41
N ALA A 492 -12.91 3.69 -9.19
CA ALA A 492 -12.92 4.53 -10.38
C ALA A 492 -13.89 4.00 -11.47
N ALA A 493 -13.93 2.68 -11.68
CA ALA A 493 -14.87 2.06 -12.61
C ALA A 493 -16.32 2.26 -12.17
N PHE A 494 -16.64 2.04 -10.90
CA PHE A 494 -18.00 2.13 -10.35
C PHE A 494 -18.55 3.56 -10.40
N VAL A 495 -17.84 4.54 -9.83
CA VAL A 495 -18.36 5.92 -9.76
C VAL A 495 -18.45 6.59 -11.12
N SER A 496 -17.78 6.03 -12.14
CA SER A 496 -17.85 6.48 -13.55
C SER A 496 -18.83 5.66 -14.39
N ASN A 497 -19.50 4.64 -13.80
CA ASN A 497 -20.43 3.77 -14.50
C ASN A 497 -21.82 4.42 -14.63
N SER A 498 -22.44 4.28 -15.78
CA SER A 498 -23.79 4.81 -16.05
C SER A 498 -24.89 4.24 -15.15
N GLN A 499 -24.64 3.11 -14.50
CA GLN A 499 -25.59 2.48 -13.59
C GLN A 499 -25.30 2.75 -12.11
N ALA A 500 -24.21 3.43 -11.75
CA ALA A 500 -23.79 3.58 -10.36
C ALA A 500 -24.88 4.21 -9.47
N GLY A 501 -25.48 5.31 -9.93
CA GLY A 501 -26.58 5.95 -9.20
C GLY A 501 -27.82 5.08 -9.07
N ALA A 502 -28.18 4.30 -10.10
CA ALA A 502 -29.30 3.36 -10.05
C ALA A 502 -29.03 2.19 -9.10
N ILE A 503 -27.80 1.64 -9.14
CA ILE A 503 -27.36 0.57 -8.24
C ILE A 503 -27.45 1.03 -6.79
N LEU A 504 -26.90 2.19 -6.43
CA LEU A 504 -26.96 2.73 -5.06
C LEU A 504 -28.39 3.00 -4.62
N ARG A 505 -29.29 3.47 -5.51
CA ARG A 505 -30.68 3.69 -5.16
C ARG A 505 -31.47 2.40 -4.92
N SER A 506 -31.13 1.32 -5.58
CA SER A 506 -31.83 0.02 -5.48
C SER A 506 -31.21 -0.92 -4.45
N ALA A 507 -29.95 -0.70 -4.03
CA ALA A 507 -29.30 -1.54 -3.05
C ALA A 507 -29.91 -1.30 -1.66
N SER A 508 -30.30 -2.38 -1.00
CA SER A 508 -30.66 -2.39 0.42
C SER A 508 -29.41 -2.80 1.20
N GLY A 509 -29.18 -2.21 2.37
CA GLY A 509 -28.18 -2.72 3.28
C GLY A 509 -28.38 -4.21 3.54
N GLY A 510 -27.28 -4.96 3.66
CA GLY A 510 -27.31 -6.41 3.83
C GLY A 510 -28.01 -6.87 5.11
N MET A 511 -27.86 -8.15 5.45
CA MET A 511 -28.55 -8.80 6.58
C MET A 511 -28.44 -8.04 7.91
N PHE A 512 -27.33 -7.34 8.15
CA PHE A 512 -27.10 -6.56 9.38
C PHE A 512 -27.59 -5.11 9.32
N LEU A 513 -27.93 -4.60 8.12
CA LEU A 513 -28.33 -3.20 7.90
C LEU A 513 -29.54 -3.09 6.96
N PRO A 514 -30.66 -3.81 7.22
CA PRO A 514 -31.77 -3.89 6.28
C PRO A 514 -32.44 -2.54 5.98
N ASN A 515 -32.23 -1.54 6.84
CA ASN A 515 -32.83 -0.21 6.73
C ASN A 515 -31.81 0.90 6.40
N ARG A 516 -30.59 0.55 6.01
CA ARG A 516 -29.57 1.54 5.65
C ARG A 516 -29.54 1.76 4.14
N PRO A 517 -30.27 2.75 3.63
CA PRO A 517 -30.38 2.94 2.19
C PRO A 517 -29.12 3.60 1.64
N PHE A 518 -28.41 2.94 0.73
CA PHE A 518 -27.36 3.55 -0.07
C PHE A 518 -27.89 4.69 -0.95
N ALA A 519 -29.21 4.75 -1.16
CA ALA A 519 -29.90 5.80 -1.88
C ALA A 519 -29.58 7.22 -1.36
N LYS A 520 -29.30 7.39 -0.05
CA LYS A 520 -28.90 8.67 0.53
C LYS A 520 -27.65 9.26 -0.13
N TYR A 521 -26.67 8.40 -0.49
CA TYR A 521 -25.42 8.81 -1.12
C TYR A 521 -25.64 9.22 -2.59
N ALA A 522 -26.47 8.46 -3.32
CA ALA A 522 -26.82 8.82 -4.69
C ALA A 522 -27.63 10.14 -4.73
N ALA A 523 -28.52 10.37 -3.76
CA ALA A 523 -29.27 11.62 -3.63
C ALA A 523 -28.35 12.80 -3.27
N ALA A 524 -27.42 12.59 -2.32
CA ALA A 524 -26.44 13.61 -1.93
C ALA A 524 -25.54 14.01 -3.11
N ALA A 525 -25.04 13.03 -3.88
CA ALA A 525 -24.22 13.28 -5.07
C ALA A 525 -24.99 14.05 -6.14
N ALA A 526 -26.25 13.69 -6.41
CA ALA A 526 -27.13 14.40 -7.35
C ALA A 526 -27.37 15.85 -6.89
N GLY A 527 -27.55 16.08 -5.59
CA GLY A 527 -27.66 17.42 -5.00
C GLY A 527 -26.40 18.28 -5.18
N GLU A 528 -25.24 17.67 -5.36
CA GLU A 528 -23.96 18.35 -5.67
C GLU A 528 -23.71 18.46 -7.18
N GLY A 529 -24.66 18.04 -8.04
CA GLY A 529 -24.55 18.07 -9.50
C GLY A 529 -23.93 16.80 -10.12
N LEU A 530 -23.75 15.73 -9.35
CA LEU A 530 -23.17 14.46 -9.81
C LEU A 530 -24.24 13.36 -9.82
N ASN A 531 -24.82 13.06 -10.99
CA ASN A 531 -25.90 12.06 -11.10
C ASN A 531 -25.41 10.61 -11.01
N LEU A 532 -24.11 10.35 -11.09
CA LEU A 532 -23.51 9.01 -11.16
C LEU A 532 -24.13 8.17 -12.30
N ASP A 533 -24.27 8.79 -13.46
CA ASP A 533 -24.91 8.27 -14.67
C ASP A 533 -23.91 8.02 -15.82
N GLY A 534 -22.62 8.07 -15.52
CA GLY A 534 -21.55 7.89 -16.50
C GLY A 534 -21.22 9.13 -17.34
N SER A 535 -21.90 10.25 -17.10
CA SER A 535 -21.60 11.53 -17.77
C SER A 535 -20.28 12.14 -17.31
N VAL A 536 -19.76 11.71 -16.15
CA VAL A 536 -18.48 12.16 -15.57
C VAL A 536 -17.56 10.98 -15.32
N ALA A 537 -16.34 11.06 -15.80
CA ALA A 537 -15.25 10.15 -15.44
C ALA A 537 -14.58 10.66 -14.17
N ILE A 538 -14.71 9.91 -13.07
CA ILE A 538 -14.21 10.30 -11.75
C ILE A 538 -12.95 9.51 -11.41
N SER A 539 -11.82 10.21 -11.19
CA SER A 539 -10.59 9.61 -10.70
C SER A 539 -10.65 9.34 -9.19
N GLY A 540 -9.75 8.47 -8.68
CA GLY A 540 -9.61 8.27 -7.24
C GLY A 540 -9.35 9.57 -6.48
N ARG A 541 -8.60 10.51 -7.08
CA ARG A 541 -8.34 11.82 -6.49
C ARG A 541 -9.61 12.70 -6.44
N GLY A 542 -10.49 12.59 -7.43
CA GLY A 542 -11.82 13.23 -7.40
C GLY A 542 -12.72 12.59 -6.35
N LEU A 543 -12.68 11.25 -6.22
CA LEU A 543 -13.47 10.51 -5.24
C LEU A 543 -13.08 10.85 -3.79
N ILE A 544 -11.80 11.11 -3.52
CA ILE A 544 -11.32 11.53 -2.19
C ILE A 544 -12.08 12.79 -1.72
N PHE A 545 -12.21 13.79 -2.58
CA PHE A 545 -12.91 15.03 -2.27
C PHE A 545 -14.37 14.79 -1.91
N LEU A 546 -15.03 13.88 -2.64
CA LEU A 546 -16.42 13.51 -2.42
C LEU A 546 -16.66 12.67 -1.16
N SER A 547 -15.58 12.10 -0.60
CA SER A 547 -15.64 11.14 0.52
C SER A 547 -14.99 11.67 1.80
N ARG A 548 -14.79 12.98 1.92
CA ARG A 548 -14.18 13.60 3.10
C ARG A 548 -15.23 14.32 3.96
N PRO A 549 -14.97 14.44 5.27
CA PRO A 549 -15.85 15.18 6.18
C PRO A 549 -15.89 16.68 5.89
N PHE A 550 -14.98 17.17 5.05
CA PHE A 550 -14.96 18.53 4.53
C PHE A 550 -14.86 18.50 3.01
N LEU A 551 -15.58 19.37 2.33
CA LEU A 551 -15.46 19.55 0.89
C LEU A 551 -15.33 21.05 0.56
N PRO A 552 -14.17 21.51 0.05
CA PRO A 552 -13.00 20.70 -0.36
C PRO A 552 -12.17 20.16 0.80
N ASP A 553 -11.43 19.08 0.57
CA ASP A 553 -10.53 18.47 1.55
C ASP A 553 -9.46 19.47 2.02
N GLY A 554 -9.18 19.50 3.31
CA GLY A 554 -8.22 20.43 3.92
C GLY A 554 -8.79 21.82 4.26
N ILE A 555 -10.10 22.06 4.03
CA ILE A 555 -10.79 23.29 4.47
C ILE A 555 -11.84 22.91 5.51
N ASP A 556 -11.46 23.00 6.78
CA ASP A 556 -12.33 22.67 7.90
C ASP A 556 -13.57 23.60 7.96
N GLU A 557 -14.62 23.13 8.61
CA GLU A 557 -15.89 23.83 8.82
C GLU A 557 -16.75 23.95 7.54
N THR A 558 -16.31 23.36 6.40
CA THR A 558 -17.16 23.21 5.23
C THR A 558 -18.06 21.98 5.39
N LYS A 559 -19.17 21.93 4.66
CA LYS A 559 -20.06 20.75 4.65
C LYS A 559 -19.32 19.52 4.11
N ASN A 560 -19.60 18.35 4.68
CA ASN A 560 -19.04 17.07 4.21
C ASN A 560 -19.36 16.77 2.73
N GLY A 561 -18.51 15.99 2.10
CA GLY A 561 -18.74 15.45 0.76
C GLY A 561 -19.93 14.47 0.75
N PRO A 562 -20.51 14.22 -0.44
CA PRO A 562 -21.75 13.44 -0.57
C PRO A 562 -21.62 11.98 -0.15
N PHE A 563 -20.39 11.43 -0.08
CA PHE A 563 -20.12 10.05 0.32
C PHE A 563 -19.57 9.91 1.74
N SER A 564 -19.51 10.99 2.49
CA SER A 564 -18.99 11.05 3.85
C SER A 564 -20.05 11.43 4.88
N ASN A 565 -19.70 11.29 6.15
CA ASN A 565 -20.44 11.84 7.28
C ASN A 565 -19.88 13.22 7.65
N PRO A 566 -20.65 14.07 8.38
CA PRO A 566 -20.13 15.28 9.02
C PRO A 566 -18.96 14.94 9.95
N ILE A 567 -18.07 15.90 10.20
CA ILE A 567 -16.83 15.66 10.97
C ILE A 567 -17.12 15.16 12.40
N GLU A 568 -18.23 15.59 13.01
CA GLU A 568 -18.63 15.18 14.34
C GLU A 568 -18.94 13.68 14.44
N ASP A 569 -19.30 13.07 13.32
CA ASP A 569 -19.65 11.65 13.19
C ASP A 569 -18.63 10.88 12.32
N ASN A 570 -17.60 11.56 11.79
CA ASN A 570 -16.59 10.94 10.93
C ASN A 570 -15.39 10.43 11.72
N SER A 571 -14.98 9.22 11.42
CA SER A 571 -13.73 8.63 11.91
C SER A 571 -13.29 7.50 10.99
N ALA A 572 -12.12 6.92 11.25
CA ALA A 572 -11.68 5.71 10.54
C ALA A 572 -12.65 4.52 10.72
N PHE A 573 -13.52 4.58 11.73
CA PHE A 573 -14.54 3.58 12.03
C PHE A 573 -15.96 4.00 11.62
N ASN A 574 -16.12 5.19 11.00
CA ASN A 574 -17.38 5.71 10.50
C ASN A 574 -17.19 6.65 9.30
N THR A 575 -16.72 6.12 8.19
CA THR A 575 -16.31 6.88 6.99
C THR A 575 -17.44 7.19 6.01
N GLY A 576 -18.67 6.82 6.30
CA GLY A 576 -19.82 6.99 5.39
C GLY A 576 -19.94 5.85 4.38
N LEU A 577 -20.13 6.16 3.08
CA LEU A 577 -20.37 5.15 2.03
C LEU A 577 -19.33 4.03 2.04
N GLN A 578 -18.06 4.35 2.26
CA GLN A 578 -17.00 3.37 2.24
C GLN A 578 -17.22 2.26 3.28
N LEU A 579 -17.46 2.63 4.55
CA LEU A 579 -17.74 1.65 5.58
C LEU A 579 -19.07 0.95 5.35
N ASP A 580 -20.10 1.69 4.93
CA ASP A 580 -21.43 1.12 4.70
C ASP A 580 -21.40 -0.02 3.66
N LEU A 581 -20.53 0.06 2.65
CA LEU A 581 -20.37 -0.98 1.63
C LEU A 581 -19.71 -2.28 2.14
N VAL A 582 -19.01 -2.23 3.27
CA VAL A 582 -18.24 -3.39 3.78
C VAL A 582 -18.62 -3.80 5.21
N ILE A 583 -19.48 -3.06 5.89
CA ILE A 583 -19.83 -3.33 7.29
C ILE A 583 -20.49 -4.70 7.46
N THR A 584 -21.28 -5.15 6.50
CA THR A 584 -21.87 -6.49 6.50
C THR A 584 -20.80 -7.58 6.48
N GLN A 585 -19.72 -7.38 5.73
CA GLN A 585 -18.59 -8.32 5.67
C GLN A 585 -17.85 -8.41 7.02
N LEU A 586 -17.61 -7.26 7.66
CA LEU A 586 -16.98 -7.19 8.98
C LEU A 586 -17.81 -7.94 10.03
N LEU A 587 -19.10 -7.65 10.07
CA LEU A 587 -20.02 -8.29 11.02
C LEU A 587 -20.20 -9.78 10.71
N ALA A 588 -20.29 -10.16 9.43
CA ALA A 588 -20.35 -11.56 9.03
C ALA A 588 -19.06 -12.32 9.40
N THR A 589 -17.90 -11.68 9.28
CA THR A 589 -16.64 -12.27 9.72
C THR A 589 -16.66 -12.51 11.23
N ALA A 590 -17.04 -11.53 12.04
CA ALA A 590 -17.16 -11.68 13.48
C ALA A 590 -18.13 -12.82 13.85
N VAL A 591 -19.32 -12.88 13.23
CA VAL A 591 -20.30 -13.96 13.45
C VAL A 591 -19.76 -15.31 13.00
N ALA A 592 -19.11 -15.41 11.85
CA ALA A 592 -18.55 -16.66 11.33
C ALA A 592 -17.43 -17.23 12.19
N TYR A 593 -16.72 -16.37 12.91
CA TYR A 593 -15.72 -16.80 13.89
C TYR A 593 -16.34 -17.28 15.19
N VAL A 594 -17.53 -16.84 15.51
CA VAL A 594 -18.22 -17.09 16.78
C VAL A 594 -19.26 -18.22 16.67
N ASP A 595 -19.73 -18.55 15.46
CA ASP A 595 -20.73 -19.60 15.22
C ASP A 595 -20.09 -20.86 14.63
N PRO A 596 -19.96 -21.98 15.41
CA PRO A 596 -19.37 -23.22 14.94
C PRO A 596 -20.19 -23.90 13.85
N THR A 597 -21.48 -23.55 13.73
CA THR A 597 -22.36 -24.12 12.70
C THR A 597 -22.24 -23.34 11.38
N SER A 598 -21.57 -22.19 11.41
CA SER A 598 -21.32 -21.40 10.21
C SER A 598 -20.45 -22.20 9.21
N PRO A 599 -20.77 -22.20 7.91
CA PRO A 599 -19.90 -22.79 6.88
C PRO A 599 -18.49 -22.23 6.87
N THR A 600 -18.27 -21.10 7.53
CA THR A 600 -16.99 -20.39 7.66
C THR A 600 -16.34 -20.58 9.03
N ALA A 601 -16.98 -21.33 9.93
CA ALA A 601 -16.42 -21.62 11.25
C ALA A 601 -15.00 -22.18 11.14
N GLY A 602 -14.07 -21.56 11.84
CA GLY A 602 -12.66 -21.97 11.82
C GLY A 602 -11.89 -21.70 10.53
N LYS A 603 -12.51 -21.07 9.53
CA LYS A 603 -11.87 -20.67 8.29
C LYS A 603 -11.83 -19.16 8.26
N ILE A 604 -10.69 -18.58 8.64
CA ILE A 604 -10.49 -17.15 8.42
C ILE A 604 -10.75 -16.87 6.94
N MET A 605 -11.77 -16.06 6.65
CA MET A 605 -12.01 -15.46 5.34
C MET A 605 -12.27 -16.48 4.19
N GLN A 606 -12.74 -17.68 4.47
CA GLN A 606 -13.20 -18.63 3.44
C GLN A 606 -14.72 -18.72 3.33
N GLY A 607 -15.43 -17.72 3.86
CA GLY A 607 -16.88 -17.62 3.72
C GLY A 607 -17.31 -17.23 2.31
N ASN A 608 -18.59 -17.45 1.98
CA ASN A 608 -19.17 -16.88 0.77
C ASN A 608 -19.20 -15.34 0.93
N CYS A 609 -18.45 -14.65 0.09
CA CYS A 609 -18.59 -13.21 -0.05
C CYS A 609 -20.02 -12.88 -0.53
N THR A 610 -20.73 -12.08 0.26
CA THR A 610 -22.04 -11.53 -0.09
C THR A 610 -21.95 -10.02 -0.06
N PRO A 611 -21.53 -9.37 -1.17
CA PRO A 611 -21.45 -7.93 -1.22
C PRO A 611 -22.83 -7.32 -1.23
N ASP A 612 -23.03 -6.22 -0.49
CA ASP A 612 -24.29 -5.47 -0.47
C ASP A 612 -24.52 -4.73 -1.80
N VAL A 613 -23.43 -4.37 -2.48
CA VAL A 613 -23.45 -3.65 -3.76
C VAL A 613 -22.53 -4.35 -4.77
N ARG A 614 -23.06 -4.72 -5.91
CA ARG A 614 -22.31 -5.35 -7.00
C ARG A 614 -21.37 -4.35 -7.68
N GLY A 615 -20.21 -4.84 -8.12
CA GLY A 615 -19.18 -4.05 -8.82
C GLY A 615 -18.19 -3.35 -7.86
N VAL A 616 -18.46 -3.42 -6.56
CA VAL A 616 -17.60 -2.94 -5.47
C VAL A 616 -17.58 -3.97 -4.32
N GLU A 617 -17.33 -5.22 -4.65
CA GLU A 617 -17.44 -6.36 -3.74
C GLU A 617 -16.61 -6.19 -2.46
N ASN A 618 -15.36 -5.72 -2.58
CA ASN A 618 -14.51 -5.37 -1.44
C ASN A 618 -14.61 -3.87 -1.04
N GLY A 619 -15.72 -3.20 -1.39
CA GLY A 619 -15.96 -1.80 -1.09
C GLY A 619 -15.28 -0.82 -2.06
N ILE A 620 -15.36 0.48 -1.74
CA ILE A 620 -14.65 1.54 -2.47
C ILE A 620 -13.41 1.99 -1.70
N GLN A 621 -12.42 2.49 -2.45
CA GLN A 621 -11.23 3.10 -1.88
C GLN A 621 -11.28 4.61 -2.08
N VAL A 622 -11.25 5.34 -0.96
CA VAL A 622 -11.31 6.81 -0.94
C VAL A 622 -9.91 7.42 -0.93
N ARG A 623 -9.02 6.88 -1.77
CA ARG A 623 -7.64 7.34 -1.95
C ARG A 623 -7.34 7.52 -3.43
N GLN A 624 -6.32 8.33 -3.74
CA GLN A 624 -5.87 8.60 -5.10
C GLN A 624 -5.29 7.36 -5.78
N ALA A 625 -4.80 7.57 -6.98
CA ALA A 625 -4.18 6.57 -7.84
C ALA A 625 -5.15 5.52 -8.38
N SER A 626 -6.24 6.01 -8.94
CA SER A 626 -7.07 5.23 -9.86
C SER A 626 -7.73 6.11 -10.89
N VAL A 627 -7.96 5.56 -12.08
CA VAL A 627 -8.73 6.19 -13.15
C VAL A 627 -9.61 5.16 -13.85
N PRO A 628 -10.79 5.57 -14.35
CA PRO A 628 -11.61 4.74 -15.21
C PRO A 628 -10.94 4.58 -16.57
N LEU A 629 -11.14 3.42 -17.20
CA LEU A 629 -10.60 3.06 -18.51
C LEU A 629 -11.69 3.09 -19.57
N TYR A 630 -11.39 3.70 -20.70
CA TYR A 630 -12.31 3.88 -21.83
C TYR A 630 -11.77 3.27 -23.11
N LYS A 631 -12.68 2.76 -23.95
CA LYS A 631 -12.37 2.28 -25.29
C LYS A 631 -13.47 2.73 -26.24
N ASN A 632 -13.12 3.48 -27.28
CA ASN A 632 -14.10 4.06 -28.22
C ASN A 632 -15.19 4.92 -27.50
N GLY A 633 -14.79 5.71 -26.51
CA GLY A 633 -15.68 6.59 -25.74
C GLY A 633 -16.59 5.87 -24.72
N LYS A 634 -16.45 4.53 -24.55
CA LYS A 634 -17.24 3.75 -23.60
C LYS A 634 -16.38 3.30 -22.42
N LEU A 635 -16.90 3.37 -21.20
CA LEU A 635 -16.28 2.82 -20.02
C LEU A 635 -16.10 1.30 -20.19
N VAL A 636 -14.87 0.81 -20.00
CA VAL A 636 -14.54 -0.62 -20.11
C VAL A 636 -13.93 -1.19 -18.83
N GLY A 637 -13.61 -0.34 -17.83
CA GLY A 637 -13.05 -0.78 -16.57
C GLY A 637 -12.38 0.33 -15.77
N GLY A 638 -11.44 -0.07 -14.92
CA GLY A 638 -10.62 0.83 -14.13
C GLY A 638 -9.24 0.25 -13.86
N ILE A 639 -8.28 1.13 -13.61
CA ILE A 639 -6.94 0.81 -13.12
C ILE A 639 -6.73 1.47 -11.76
N GLY A 640 -6.05 0.77 -10.86
CA GLY A 640 -5.65 1.28 -9.54
C GLY A 640 -4.22 0.89 -9.20
N CYS A 641 -3.54 1.73 -8.41
CA CYS A 641 -2.17 1.51 -7.94
C CYS A 641 -2.08 1.79 -6.44
N SER A 642 -1.26 1.00 -5.72
CA SER A 642 -1.00 1.21 -4.28
C SER A 642 0.34 0.63 -3.87
N GLY A 643 0.99 1.22 -2.85
CA GLY A 643 2.22 0.68 -2.23
C GLY A 643 3.26 1.71 -1.83
N ASP A 644 3.22 2.93 -2.37
CA ASP A 644 4.19 3.99 -2.07
C ASP A 644 3.49 5.36 -1.90
N GLY A 645 4.04 6.41 -2.45
CA GLY A 645 3.50 7.77 -2.31
C GLY A 645 2.38 8.09 -3.29
N ASP A 646 1.41 8.83 -2.80
CA ASP A 646 0.18 9.21 -3.52
C ASP A 646 0.36 9.81 -4.92
N GLN A 647 1.40 10.64 -5.12
CA GLN A 647 1.67 11.26 -6.43
C GLN A 647 2.46 10.33 -7.36
N GLN A 648 3.29 9.47 -6.78
CA GLN A 648 4.02 8.42 -7.49
C GLN A 648 3.05 7.36 -8.02
N GLU A 649 2.05 7.01 -7.22
CA GLU A 649 0.99 6.10 -7.64
C GLU A 649 0.10 6.73 -8.72
N ASP A 650 -0.20 8.03 -8.65
CA ASP A 650 -0.96 8.76 -9.69
C ASP A 650 -0.26 8.73 -11.05
N ILE A 651 1.08 8.90 -11.09
CA ILE A 651 1.81 8.83 -12.36
C ILE A 651 1.79 7.42 -12.94
N VAL A 652 1.87 6.38 -12.09
CA VAL A 652 1.79 4.98 -12.53
C VAL A 652 0.45 4.67 -13.19
N VAL A 653 -0.68 5.07 -12.59
CA VAL A 653 -1.99 4.84 -13.21
C VAL A 653 -2.20 5.72 -14.44
N GLY A 654 -1.65 6.94 -14.46
CA GLY A 654 -1.68 7.81 -15.62
C GLY A 654 -1.01 7.19 -16.84
N PHE A 655 0.21 6.69 -16.69
CA PHE A 655 0.94 5.99 -17.77
C PHE A 655 0.33 4.62 -18.07
N GLY A 656 -0.14 3.89 -17.05
CA GLY A 656 -0.81 2.60 -17.22
C GLY A 656 -2.08 2.71 -18.07
N SER A 657 -2.85 3.81 -17.91
CA SER A 657 -4.08 4.04 -18.67
C SER A 657 -3.87 4.53 -20.11
N ALA A 658 -2.62 4.71 -20.56
CA ALA A 658 -2.32 5.25 -21.89
C ALA A 658 -2.98 4.42 -23.01
N GLY A 659 -3.77 5.10 -23.86
CA GLY A 659 -4.59 4.51 -24.92
C GLY A 659 -5.97 4.01 -24.45
N PHE A 660 -6.32 4.26 -23.18
CA PHE A 660 -7.62 3.96 -22.57
C PHE A 660 -8.13 5.13 -21.72
N GLU A 661 -7.67 6.34 -21.97
CA GLU A 661 -8.01 7.52 -21.18
C GLU A 661 -9.46 7.94 -21.41
N ALA A 662 -10.05 8.55 -20.38
CA ALA A 662 -11.30 9.28 -20.52
C ALA A 662 -11.11 10.51 -21.41
N GLU A 663 -12.09 10.80 -22.26
CA GLU A 663 -12.13 12.06 -23.02
C GLU A 663 -12.01 13.26 -22.07
N PRO A 664 -11.17 14.26 -22.37
CA PRO A 664 -10.98 15.41 -21.46
C PRO A 664 -12.27 16.11 -21.07
N SER A 665 -13.28 16.12 -21.95
CA SER A 665 -14.58 16.80 -21.74
C SER A 665 -15.41 16.21 -20.61
N ILE A 666 -15.24 14.91 -20.30
CA ILE A 666 -16.03 14.22 -19.27
C ILE A 666 -15.24 14.00 -17.97
N ARG A 667 -13.97 14.39 -17.90
CA ARG A 667 -13.14 14.17 -16.72
C ARG A 667 -13.59 15.01 -15.53
N SER A 668 -13.43 14.47 -14.32
CA SER A 668 -13.81 15.11 -13.06
C SER A 668 -13.16 16.51 -12.87
N ASP A 669 -11.97 16.76 -13.43
CA ASP A 669 -11.34 18.09 -13.39
C ASP A 669 -11.98 19.16 -14.33
N ARG A 670 -13.06 18.81 -14.99
CA ARG A 670 -13.91 19.72 -15.78
C ARG A 670 -15.27 19.95 -15.13
N VAL A 671 -15.50 19.35 -13.98
CA VAL A 671 -16.78 19.41 -13.26
C VAL A 671 -16.62 20.23 -11.98
N PHE A 672 -17.61 21.06 -11.70
CA PHE A 672 -17.72 21.81 -10.45
C PHE A 672 -18.88 21.25 -9.64
N VAL A 673 -18.60 20.92 -8.39
CA VAL A 673 -19.62 20.56 -7.38
C VAL A 673 -19.91 21.79 -6.52
N ARG A 674 -21.11 21.91 -5.97
CA ARG A 674 -21.57 23.11 -5.22
C ARG A 674 -21.38 24.42 -5.98
N GLY A 675 -21.28 24.36 -7.29
CA GLY A 675 -21.14 25.52 -8.15
C GLY A 675 -19.72 26.08 -8.32
N ASP A 676 -18.81 25.88 -7.37
CA ASP A 676 -17.46 26.49 -7.35
C ASP A 676 -16.31 25.55 -7.04
N ILE A 677 -16.55 24.35 -6.51
CA ILE A 677 -15.51 23.40 -6.14
C ILE A 677 -15.18 22.50 -7.33
N ARG A 678 -14.04 22.71 -7.96
CA ARG A 678 -13.53 21.86 -9.03
C ARG A 678 -12.93 20.59 -8.47
N LEU A 679 -13.39 19.42 -8.93
CA LEU A 679 -12.81 18.15 -8.57
C LEU A 679 -11.42 17.97 -9.22
N PRO A 680 -10.46 17.35 -8.52
CA PRO A 680 -9.16 17.03 -9.09
C PRO A 680 -9.21 15.81 -10.02
N TRP A 681 -8.15 15.64 -10.87
CA TRP A 681 -7.91 14.43 -11.68
C TRP A 681 -6.71 13.67 -11.13
N LEU A 682 -5.55 13.76 -11.75
CA LEU A 682 -4.29 13.18 -11.29
C LEU A 682 -3.30 14.30 -10.93
N LYS A 683 -2.37 14.02 -10.02
CA LYS A 683 -1.31 14.94 -9.63
C LYS A 683 0.04 14.23 -9.69
N TYR A 684 0.91 14.70 -10.56
CA TYR A 684 2.23 14.12 -10.75
C TYR A 684 3.28 14.81 -9.87
N PRO A 685 4.29 14.06 -9.39
CA PRO A 685 5.43 14.65 -8.70
C PRO A 685 6.25 15.52 -9.65
N ARG A 686 7.02 16.48 -9.09
CA ARG A 686 7.84 17.40 -9.89
C ARG A 686 9.03 16.71 -10.55
N HIS A 687 9.65 15.77 -9.85
CA HIS A 687 10.80 14.98 -10.28
C HIS A 687 10.50 13.50 -10.10
N PRO A 688 9.67 12.91 -10.99
CA PRO A 688 9.15 11.57 -10.77
C PRO A 688 10.19 10.48 -11.02
N ASN A 689 11.06 10.70 -12.00
CA ASN A 689 11.97 9.67 -12.45
C ASN A 689 13.23 9.63 -11.60
N LEU A 690 13.79 8.46 -11.53
CA LEU A 690 15.13 8.22 -11.04
C LEU A 690 16.12 8.78 -12.06
N ASP A 691 17.18 9.46 -11.60
CA ASP A 691 18.26 10.04 -12.43
C ASP A 691 19.14 8.95 -13.05
#